data_2453c25a79bb63b0b9a0217560cc43a3
#
_entry.id   2453c25a79bb63b0b9a0217560cc43a3
#
_cell.length_a   1.000
_cell.length_b   1.000
_cell.length_c   1.000
_cell.angle_alpha   90.00
_cell.angle_beta   90.00
_cell.angle_gamma   90.00
#
_symmetry.space_group_name_H-M   'P 1'
#
loop_
_entity.id
_entity.type
_entity.pdbx_description
1 polymer ?
#
loop_
_entity_poly.entity_id
_entity_poly.type
_entity_poly.pdbx_seq_one_letter_code
_entity_poly.pdbx_strand_id
1 'polypeptide(L)'
;MEKGMEFLPVSREEMIDRGWYYYDFLVVTADGYIDHPSFGTTLIARLLESRGYRVAILPQPDWHSAEDFRAMGKPRYGVLIGGGNLDSMVAHYTVAKRRRTRDLYSEGGEMGKRPDRPTIVYANRAREAWPDVPIVIGGLEASLRRFAHYDYWDDKVRRSILFDAPADLLVYGMGESATAEIARRLARKAPPSELTDIPGTAYITDQVGELKFHRADAPGYEAVCADKAAYARATKIEYDEHDPIRGCAVVQPCEGRYLVVNPPARPLRREELDALYALPYTRQVHPMYKNGIPAIEEVQFSITHNRGCFGGCNFCALAFHQGRMVTSRSIESVLEEAELLTHEPGFKGYIHDVGGPSANFRHTSCQKQKRCGMCKNRSCLAPEPCPNLDADHSEYTELLRRMREIPGIKRVFVRSGIRYDYMLQDKDRSFFKELVKYHISGQLKVAPEHCVSSVLDYMGKPHFDVFLKFWRQYQKLNEEGGTEQYLVPYLMSSHPGCTLSDAVELAEFLHKNGRTPEQVQDFYPTPGTLSTCMYYTGIDPRDMSEVYVARDPKEKAMQRALLQWSRPEKRALVVEALEETGRTDLIGYEKKCLIRPRKGEPYGQPPVKPEKPERPERQPRRKKEASGNRGRRGTPAAKPPAQKGKMSPRKKAAFAKKRNEK
;
A
#
# COMPACT_ATOMS: atom_id res chain seq x y z
N MET A 1 42.11 3.15 -0.41
CA MET A 1 40.90 3.98 -0.10
C MET A 1 39.75 3.32 -0.79
N GLU A 2 38.91 2.65 -0.04
CA GLU A 2 37.60 2.20 -0.55
C GLU A 2 36.87 3.43 -1.08
N LYS A 3 36.47 3.42 -2.37
CA LYS A 3 35.60 4.44 -2.90
C LYS A 3 34.32 4.38 -2.07
N GLY A 4 34.07 5.40 -1.24
CA GLY A 4 32.80 5.51 -0.53
C GLY A 4 31.65 5.39 -1.52
N MET A 5 30.52 4.85 -1.08
CA MET A 5 29.31 4.79 -1.90
C MET A 5 28.91 6.22 -2.31
N GLU A 6 28.89 6.48 -3.61
CA GLU A 6 28.58 7.80 -4.18
C GLU A 6 27.18 7.80 -4.81
N PHE A 7 26.46 8.90 -4.69
CA PHE A 7 25.19 9.07 -5.41
C PHE A 7 25.40 9.05 -6.92
N LEU A 8 24.41 8.61 -7.68
CA LEU A 8 24.41 8.82 -9.13
C LEU A 8 24.21 10.31 -9.44
N PRO A 9 24.85 10.85 -10.51
CA PRO A 9 24.81 12.27 -10.79
C PRO A 9 23.40 12.74 -11.16
N VAL A 10 23.03 13.92 -10.66
CA VAL A 10 21.74 14.58 -10.91
C VAL A 10 21.90 15.87 -11.73
N SER A 11 23.11 16.27 -12.04
CA SER A 11 23.42 17.46 -12.83
C SER A 11 24.60 17.22 -13.75
N ARG A 12 24.80 18.15 -14.68
CA ARG A 12 25.93 18.11 -15.59
C ARG A 12 27.26 18.38 -14.85
N GLU A 13 27.22 19.21 -13.83
CA GLU A 13 28.38 19.52 -12.96
C GLU A 13 28.86 18.25 -12.27
N GLU A 14 27.96 17.49 -11.64
CA GLU A 14 28.28 16.23 -10.97
C GLU A 14 28.79 15.16 -11.95
N MET A 15 28.30 15.16 -13.20
CA MET A 15 28.87 14.31 -14.27
C MET A 15 30.31 14.70 -14.60
N ILE A 16 30.60 16.00 -14.71
CA ILE A 16 31.95 16.54 -15.01
C ILE A 16 32.90 16.21 -13.85
N ASP A 17 32.50 16.35 -12.62
CA ASP A 17 33.28 16.02 -11.43
C ASP A 17 33.68 14.52 -11.41
N ARG A 18 32.84 13.66 -12.00
CA ARG A 18 33.15 12.24 -12.24
C ARG A 18 34.02 11.98 -13.47
N GLY A 19 34.41 13.00 -14.23
CA GLY A 19 35.12 12.90 -15.49
C GLY A 19 34.24 12.39 -16.64
N TRP A 20 32.92 12.59 -16.56
CA TRP A 20 31.99 12.16 -17.60
C TRP A 20 31.66 13.32 -18.56
N TYR A 21 32.13 13.24 -19.80
CA TYR A 21 31.78 14.16 -20.87
C TYR A 21 30.51 13.72 -21.63
N TYR A 22 30.06 12.50 -21.40
CA TYR A 22 28.82 11.92 -21.91
C TYR A 22 28.27 10.91 -20.90
N TYR A 23 27.01 10.60 -21.05
CA TYR A 23 26.33 9.54 -20.30
C TYR A 23 25.41 8.72 -21.21
N ASP A 24 25.04 7.51 -20.78
CA ASP A 24 24.39 6.51 -21.60
C ASP A 24 22.87 6.55 -21.45
N PHE A 25 22.38 6.61 -20.22
CA PHE A 25 20.95 6.63 -19.91
C PHE A 25 20.62 7.74 -18.92
N LEU A 26 19.48 8.41 -19.17
CA LEU A 26 18.83 9.29 -18.21
C LEU A 26 17.66 8.55 -17.55
N VAL A 27 17.61 8.52 -16.23
CA VAL A 27 16.48 7.97 -15.48
C VAL A 27 15.71 9.11 -14.83
N VAL A 28 14.45 9.30 -15.24
CA VAL A 28 13.58 10.39 -14.79
C VAL A 28 12.57 9.85 -13.80
N THR A 29 12.38 10.54 -12.69
CA THR A 29 11.44 10.11 -11.63
C THR A 29 10.60 11.27 -11.11
N ALA A 30 9.35 10.97 -10.75
CA ALA A 30 8.47 11.92 -10.08
C ALA A 30 8.70 12.01 -8.56
N ASP A 31 9.52 11.13 -7.99
CA ASP A 31 9.96 11.21 -6.60
C ASP A 31 11.26 12.02 -6.50
N GLY A 32 11.49 12.67 -5.36
CA GLY A 32 12.82 13.15 -5.02
C GLY A 32 13.82 12.00 -4.90
N TYR A 33 15.09 12.28 -5.12
CA TYR A 33 16.11 11.23 -5.20
C TYR A 33 16.49 10.71 -3.81
N ILE A 34 16.08 9.49 -3.55
CA ILE A 34 16.53 8.65 -2.42
C ILE A 34 17.24 7.45 -3.02
N ASP A 35 18.54 7.30 -2.69
CA ASP A 35 19.33 6.18 -3.19
C ASP A 35 19.18 4.96 -2.29
N HIS A 36 18.06 4.27 -2.45
CA HIS A 36 17.70 3.12 -1.62
C HIS A 36 17.02 2.02 -2.46
N PRO A 37 17.26 0.71 -2.17
CA PRO A 37 16.73 -0.41 -2.96
C PRO A 37 15.18 -0.54 -2.91
N SER A 38 14.51 0.18 -2.03
CA SER A 38 13.04 0.28 -2.01
C SER A 38 12.47 1.26 -3.05
N PHE A 39 13.33 2.01 -3.77
CA PHE A 39 12.91 2.94 -4.82
C PHE A 39 13.23 2.34 -6.19
N GLY A 40 12.16 2.01 -6.93
CA GLY A 40 12.29 1.33 -8.23
C GLY A 40 13.15 2.07 -9.24
N THR A 41 13.09 3.41 -9.27
CA THR A 41 13.92 4.25 -10.15
C THR A 41 15.40 4.10 -9.84
N THR A 42 15.75 4.23 -8.58
CA THR A 42 17.14 4.05 -8.11
C THR A 42 17.65 2.65 -8.37
N LEU A 43 16.82 1.65 -8.10
CA LEU A 43 17.17 0.26 -8.31
C LEU A 43 17.49 -0.03 -9.79
N ILE A 44 16.70 0.48 -10.71
CA ILE A 44 16.96 0.36 -12.16
C ILE A 44 18.21 1.13 -12.55
N ALA A 45 18.43 2.33 -12.02
CA ALA A 45 19.62 3.13 -12.31
C ALA A 45 20.90 2.41 -11.83
N ARG A 46 20.92 1.88 -10.60
CA ARG A 46 22.03 1.10 -10.07
C ARG A 46 22.27 -0.21 -10.82
N LEU A 47 21.18 -0.88 -11.27
CA LEU A 47 21.30 -2.05 -12.13
C LEU A 47 22.01 -1.72 -13.44
N LEU A 48 21.68 -0.62 -14.09
CA LEU A 48 22.33 -0.21 -15.34
C LEU A 48 23.79 0.21 -15.09
N GLU A 49 24.07 0.94 -14.00
CA GLU A 49 25.43 1.27 -13.59
C GLU A 49 26.29 0.00 -13.39
N SER A 50 25.75 -1.02 -12.72
CA SER A 50 26.46 -2.30 -12.50
C SER A 50 26.75 -3.06 -13.80
N ARG A 51 26.04 -2.74 -14.88
CA ARG A 51 26.26 -3.26 -16.24
C ARG A 51 27.27 -2.45 -17.06
N GLY A 52 27.89 -1.44 -16.44
CA GLY A 52 28.91 -0.60 -17.05
C GLY A 52 28.40 0.61 -17.81
N TYR A 53 27.10 0.94 -17.69
CA TYR A 53 26.56 2.17 -18.28
C TYR A 53 26.78 3.36 -17.36
N ARG A 54 27.00 4.54 -17.95
CA ARG A 54 26.98 5.83 -17.25
C ARG A 54 25.54 6.29 -17.14
N VAL A 55 25.03 6.36 -15.94
CA VAL A 55 23.60 6.64 -15.67
C VAL A 55 23.48 7.92 -14.84
N ALA A 56 22.65 8.85 -15.31
CA ALA A 56 22.25 10.04 -14.57
C ALA A 56 20.80 9.94 -14.14
N ILE A 57 20.44 10.56 -13.02
CA ILE A 57 19.07 10.64 -12.53
C ILE A 57 18.59 12.09 -12.66
N LEU A 58 17.36 12.29 -13.17
CA LEU A 58 16.67 13.57 -13.18
C LEU A 58 15.41 13.46 -12.31
N PRO A 59 15.52 13.84 -11.02
CA PRO A 59 14.43 13.73 -10.07
C PRO A 59 13.56 14.98 -10.07
N GLN A 60 12.24 14.82 -10.18
CA GLN A 60 11.25 15.90 -10.13
C GLN A 60 11.60 17.12 -10.99
N PRO A 61 11.88 16.93 -12.32
CA PRO A 61 12.16 18.06 -13.20
C PRO A 61 10.98 19.03 -13.25
N ASP A 62 11.27 20.30 -13.53
CA ASP A 62 10.22 21.26 -13.85
C ASP A 62 9.44 20.79 -15.08
N TRP A 63 8.20 20.48 -14.85
CA TRP A 63 7.32 19.90 -15.86
C TRP A 63 6.64 20.95 -16.77
N HIS A 64 6.84 22.25 -16.49
CA HIS A 64 6.28 23.33 -17.30
C HIS A 64 7.09 23.57 -18.61
N SER A 65 8.35 23.15 -18.62
CA SER A 65 9.23 23.27 -19.79
C SER A 65 10.13 22.04 -19.96
N ALA A 66 10.87 21.97 -21.08
CA ALA A 66 11.87 20.92 -21.32
C ALA A 66 13.29 21.34 -20.91
N GLU A 67 13.45 22.48 -20.24
CA GLU A 67 14.79 23.05 -19.96
C GLU A 67 15.61 22.17 -19.02
N ASP A 68 15.01 21.61 -17.96
CA ASP A 68 15.73 20.70 -17.06
C ASP A 68 16.24 19.46 -17.79
N PHE A 69 15.47 18.95 -18.75
CA PHE A 69 15.92 17.86 -19.62
C PHE A 69 17.11 18.30 -20.48
N ARG A 70 17.03 19.45 -21.16
CA ARG A 70 18.11 19.99 -22.00
C ARG A 70 19.36 20.28 -21.20
N ALA A 71 19.23 20.77 -19.96
CA ALA A 71 20.36 21.04 -19.08
C ALA A 71 21.21 19.79 -18.79
N MET A 72 20.59 18.61 -18.69
CA MET A 72 21.31 17.34 -18.55
C MET A 72 22.17 16.97 -19.77
N GLY A 73 21.89 17.55 -20.96
CA GLY A 73 22.46 17.13 -22.23
C GLY A 73 21.81 15.85 -22.77
N LYS A 74 22.07 15.53 -24.03
CA LYS A 74 21.45 14.36 -24.72
C LYS A 74 22.09 13.05 -24.26
N PRO A 75 21.32 12.06 -23.76
CA PRO A 75 21.83 10.73 -23.45
C PRO A 75 22.17 9.96 -24.72
N ARG A 76 23.13 9.04 -24.64
CA ARG A 76 23.60 8.28 -25.82
C ARG A 76 22.60 7.22 -26.29
N TYR A 77 21.90 6.57 -25.38
CA TYR A 77 21.10 5.39 -25.70
C TYR A 77 19.62 5.55 -25.41
N GLY A 78 19.24 6.27 -24.35
CA GLY A 78 17.82 6.43 -24.06
C GLY A 78 17.47 7.13 -22.75
N VAL A 79 16.17 7.42 -22.62
CA VAL A 79 15.55 7.98 -21.42
C VAL A 79 14.60 6.95 -20.84
N LEU A 80 14.73 6.66 -19.54
CA LEU A 80 13.84 5.77 -18.77
C LEU A 80 12.99 6.64 -17.84
N ILE A 81 11.67 6.54 -17.91
CA ILE A 81 10.76 7.43 -17.17
C ILE A 81 9.86 6.63 -16.26
N GLY A 82 9.86 6.96 -14.98
CA GLY A 82 8.97 6.40 -13.96
C GLY A 82 8.13 7.45 -13.23
N GLY A 83 6.88 7.11 -12.91
CA GLY A 83 5.98 7.95 -12.14
C GLY A 83 6.25 8.00 -10.63
N GLY A 84 7.34 7.35 -10.15
CA GLY A 84 7.68 7.23 -8.74
C GLY A 84 7.17 5.95 -8.08
N ASN A 85 7.38 5.84 -6.77
CA ASN A 85 7.01 4.66 -5.96
C ASN A 85 5.52 4.56 -5.68
N LEU A 86 4.79 5.66 -5.79
CA LEU A 86 3.34 5.72 -5.61
C LEU A 86 2.70 6.27 -6.88
N ASP A 87 1.53 5.73 -7.23
CA ASP A 87 0.71 6.31 -8.30
C ASP A 87 0.43 7.79 -8.01
N SER A 88 0.68 8.67 -8.99
CA SER A 88 0.60 10.13 -8.81
C SER A 88 -0.79 10.57 -8.36
N MET A 89 -1.83 9.97 -8.93
CA MET A 89 -3.20 10.33 -8.60
C MET A 89 -3.56 9.91 -7.18
N VAL A 90 -3.01 8.78 -6.68
CA VAL A 90 -3.12 8.36 -5.27
C VAL A 90 -2.30 9.25 -4.35
N ALA A 91 -1.12 9.71 -4.81
CA ALA A 91 -0.30 10.65 -4.05
C ALA A 91 -0.97 12.03 -3.89
N HIS A 92 -1.68 12.49 -4.92
CA HIS A 92 -2.27 13.83 -4.94
C HIS A 92 -3.69 13.90 -4.36
N TYR A 93 -4.49 12.82 -4.48
CA TYR A 93 -5.92 12.87 -4.17
C TYR A 93 -6.35 11.77 -3.20
N THR A 94 -7.34 12.10 -2.39
CA THR A 94 -8.08 11.10 -1.60
C THR A 94 -9.12 10.39 -2.48
N VAL A 95 -9.74 9.31 -1.98
CA VAL A 95 -10.87 8.65 -2.66
C VAL A 95 -12.04 9.62 -2.94
N ALA A 96 -12.27 10.59 -2.07
CA ALA A 96 -13.28 11.64 -2.29
C ALA A 96 -12.81 12.74 -3.26
N LYS A 97 -11.78 12.48 -4.06
CA LYS A 97 -11.16 13.40 -5.06
C LYS A 97 -10.69 14.74 -4.46
N ARG A 98 -10.43 14.80 -3.15
CA ARG A 98 -9.88 16.00 -2.49
C ARG A 98 -8.36 15.98 -2.57
N ARG A 99 -7.76 17.10 -2.95
CA ARG A 99 -6.30 17.23 -3.02
C ARG A 99 -5.68 17.06 -1.63
N ARG A 100 -4.59 16.29 -1.57
CA ARG A 100 -3.80 16.14 -0.34
C ARG A 100 -2.95 17.38 -0.11
N THR A 101 -2.52 17.59 1.11
CA THR A 101 -1.74 18.77 1.53
C THR A 101 -0.24 18.48 1.65
N ARG A 102 0.17 17.21 1.55
CA ARG A 102 1.58 16.79 1.65
C ARG A 102 1.87 15.71 0.63
N ASP A 103 3.06 15.77 0.03
CA ASP A 103 3.66 14.74 -0.78
C ASP A 103 4.91 14.21 -0.07
N LEU A 104 4.83 13.02 0.52
CA LEU A 104 5.92 12.46 1.31
C LEU A 104 7.17 12.11 0.49
N TYR A 105 7.05 12.05 -0.83
CA TYR A 105 8.15 11.75 -1.75
C TYR A 105 8.82 13.02 -2.33
N SER A 106 8.42 14.19 -1.87
CA SER A 106 9.04 15.47 -2.25
C SER A 106 9.78 16.09 -1.07
N GLU A 107 10.72 16.98 -1.36
CA GLU A 107 11.49 17.72 -0.33
C GLU A 107 10.56 18.36 0.70
N GLY A 108 10.84 18.14 1.98
CA GLY A 108 10.05 18.67 3.09
C GLY A 108 8.59 18.21 3.13
N GLY A 109 8.17 17.35 2.22
CA GLY A 109 6.78 16.94 2.05
C GLY A 109 5.93 17.96 1.27
N GLU A 110 6.55 18.84 0.49
CA GLU A 110 5.87 19.87 -0.30
C GLU A 110 5.05 19.29 -1.46
N MET A 111 3.85 19.84 -1.67
CA MET A 111 3.00 19.53 -2.81
C MET A 111 3.36 20.37 -4.04
N GLY A 112 3.13 19.79 -5.24
CA GLY A 112 3.25 20.51 -6.52
C GLY A 112 4.57 20.31 -7.25
N LYS A 113 5.50 19.57 -6.69
CA LYS A 113 6.78 19.23 -7.37
C LYS A 113 6.58 18.21 -8.49
N ARG A 114 5.60 17.35 -8.41
CA ARG A 114 5.23 16.44 -9.51
C ARG A 114 3.91 16.84 -10.16
N PRO A 115 3.72 16.64 -11.47
CA PRO A 115 2.42 16.82 -12.13
C PRO A 115 1.47 15.64 -11.83
N ASP A 116 0.20 15.79 -12.16
CA ASP A 116 -0.71 14.67 -12.32
C ASP A 116 -0.28 13.83 -13.53
N ARG A 117 -0.26 12.51 -13.40
CA ARG A 117 0.17 11.56 -14.45
C ARG A 117 1.57 11.88 -15.00
N PRO A 118 2.61 11.98 -14.14
CA PRO A 118 3.95 12.44 -14.51
C PRO A 118 4.60 11.60 -15.61
N THR A 119 4.30 10.32 -15.72
CA THR A 119 4.83 9.48 -16.79
C THR A 119 4.51 10.03 -18.17
N ILE A 120 3.28 10.50 -18.38
CA ILE A 120 2.85 11.12 -19.64
C ILE A 120 3.55 12.48 -19.82
N VAL A 121 3.51 13.31 -18.79
CA VAL A 121 4.06 14.68 -18.85
C VAL A 121 5.56 14.65 -19.11
N TYR A 122 6.31 13.83 -18.38
CA TYR A 122 7.76 13.73 -18.54
C TYR A 122 8.15 13.10 -19.90
N ALA A 123 7.38 12.14 -20.41
CA ALA A 123 7.61 11.61 -21.76
C ALA A 123 7.45 12.70 -22.83
N ASN A 124 6.44 13.57 -22.70
CA ASN A 124 6.28 14.71 -23.59
C ASN A 124 7.45 15.69 -23.50
N ARG A 125 7.92 16.02 -22.29
CA ARG A 125 9.08 16.90 -22.11
C ARG A 125 10.37 16.28 -22.63
N ALA A 126 10.59 14.99 -22.42
CA ALA A 126 11.75 14.29 -22.98
C ALA A 126 11.74 14.28 -24.52
N ARG A 127 10.57 14.03 -25.12
CA ARG A 127 10.43 14.05 -26.58
C ARG A 127 10.60 15.46 -27.18
N GLU A 128 10.14 16.49 -26.46
CA GLU A 128 10.37 17.89 -26.80
C GLU A 128 11.86 18.26 -26.73
N ALA A 129 12.56 17.76 -25.69
CA ALA A 129 14.00 18.00 -25.56
C ALA A 129 14.82 17.29 -26.65
N TRP A 130 14.45 16.04 -26.96
CA TRP A 130 15.20 15.17 -27.89
C TRP A 130 14.24 14.32 -28.74
N PRO A 131 13.88 14.78 -29.93
CA PRO A 131 12.91 14.11 -30.81
C PRO A 131 13.27 12.67 -31.21
N ASP A 132 14.56 12.35 -31.27
CA ASP A 132 15.12 11.09 -31.79
C ASP A 132 15.69 10.14 -30.73
N VAL A 133 15.64 10.50 -29.43
CA VAL A 133 16.13 9.63 -28.36
C VAL A 133 15.08 8.58 -27.99
N PRO A 134 15.45 7.30 -27.87
CA PRO A 134 14.54 6.28 -27.36
C PRO A 134 14.00 6.61 -25.99
N ILE A 135 12.68 6.54 -25.81
CA ILE A 135 11.99 6.77 -24.55
C ILE A 135 11.30 5.49 -24.10
N VAL A 136 11.62 5.03 -22.90
CA VAL A 136 11.02 3.86 -22.27
C VAL A 136 10.30 4.31 -21.01
N ILE A 137 9.00 4.10 -20.92
CA ILE A 137 8.23 4.38 -19.70
C ILE A 137 8.08 3.12 -18.86
N GLY A 138 8.00 3.29 -17.54
CA GLY A 138 7.89 2.14 -16.63
C GLY A 138 7.41 2.51 -15.23
N GLY A 139 7.61 1.60 -14.28
CA GLY A 139 7.19 1.76 -12.90
C GLY A 139 5.69 1.49 -12.68
N LEU A 140 5.21 1.82 -11.47
CA LEU A 140 3.85 1.48 -11.03
C LEU A 140 2.78 2.14 -11.92
N GLU A 141 2.89 3.45 -12.16
CA GLU A 141 1.89 4.21 -12.92
C GLU A 141 1.72 3.69 -14.35
N ALA A 142 2.82 3.42 -15.05
CA ALA A 142 2.80 2.85 -16.40
C ALA A 142 2.26 1.41 -16.40
N SER A 143 2.69 0.57 -15.45
CA SER A 143 2.24 -0.81 -15.33
C SER A 143 0.73 -0.93 -15.19
N LEU A 144 0.12 -0.07 -14.37
CA LEU A 144 -1.32 -0.11 -14.10
C LEU A 144 -2.17 0.42 -15.27
N ARG A 145 -1.56 1.22 -16.15
CA ARG A 145 -2.23 1.87 -17.29
C ARG A 145 -1.77 1.32 -18.64
N ARG A 146 -1.15 0.14 -18.67
CA ARG A 146 -0.62 -0.45 -19.90
C ARG A 146 -1.69 -0.88 -20.91
N PHE A 147 -2.90 -1.18 -20.45
CA PHE A 147 -4.09 -1.48 -21.27
C PHE A 147 -5.08 -0.32 -21.28
N ALA A 148 -6.14 -0.43 -22.07
CA ALA A 148 -7.31 0.41 -21.89
C ALA A 148 -7.87 0.23 -20.48
N HIS A 149 -8.06 1.31 -19.74
CA HIS A 149 -8.37 1.23 -18.31
C HIS A 149 -9.37 2.29 -17.88
N TYR A 150 -10.18 1.96 -16.86
CA TYR A 150 -11.04 2.94 -16.22
C TYR A 150 -10.21 3.88 -15.35
N ASP A 151 -10.31 5.18 -15.64
CA ASP A 151 -9.73 6.25 -14.83
C ASP A 151 -10.80 6.80 -13.87
N TYR A 152 -10.56 6.59 -12.58
CA TYR A 152 -11.50 6.98 -11.52
C TYR A 152 -11.69 8.49 -11.43
N TRP A 153 -10.65 9.29 -11.70
CA TRP A 153 -10.69 10.76 -11.57
C TRP A 153 -11.48 11.41 -12.70
N ASP A 154 -11.27 10.92 -13.92
CA ASP A 154 -11.96 11.40 -15.12
C ASP A 154 -13.32 10.69 -15.32
N ASP A 155 -13.61 9.64 -14.53
CA ASP A 155 -14.80 8.79 -14.62
C ASP A 155 -15.08 8.26 -16.03
N LYS A 156 -14.03 7.82 -16.72
CA LYS A 156 -14.09 7.29 -18.08
C LYS A 156 -13.04 6.23 -18.35
N VAL A 157 -13.24 5.45 -19.41
CA VAL A 157 -12.20 4.56 -19.94
C VAL A 157 -11.18 5.38 -20.71
N ARG A 158 -9.90 5.24 -20.39
CA ARG A 158 -8.78 5.79 -21.14
C ARG A 158 -8.10 4.68 -21.93
N ARG A 159 -7.50 5.04 -23.06
CA ARG A 159 -6.63 4.14 -23.81
C ARG A 159 -5.34 3.83 -23.03
N SER A 160 -4.54 2.87 -23.51
CA SER A 160 -3.23 2.60 -22.92
C SER A 160 -2.41 3.88 -22.81
N ILE A 161 -1.65 4.01 -21.72
CA ILE A 161 -0.76 5.15 -21.49
C ILE A 161 0.24 5.39 -22.61
N LEU A 162 0.60 4.34 -23.38
CA LEU A 162 1.48 4.46 -24.56
C LEU A 162 0.89 5.32 -25.68
N PHE A 163 -0.43 5.43 -25.81
CA PHE A 163 -1.06 6.31 -26.77
C PHE A 163 -1.08 7.79 -26.33
N ASP A 164 -0.92 8.04 -25.04
CA ASP A 164 -0.91 9.38 -24.47
C ASP A 164 0.53 9.89 -24.20
N ALA A 165 1.48 8.97 -24.01
CA ALA A 165 2.89 9.28 -23.82
C ALA A 165 3.66 8.99 -25.11
N PRO A 166 4.46 9.95 -25.65
CA PRO A 166 5.26 9.74 -26.86
C PRO A 166 6.51 8.88 -26.55
N ALA A 167 6.27 7.66 -26.04
CA ALA A 167 7.27 6.67 -25.67
C ALA A 167 7.31 5.54 -26.71
N ASP A 168 8.49 4.95 -26.87
CA ASP A 168 8.71 3.87 -27.83
C ASP A 168 8.34 2.50 -27.23
N LEU A 169 8.55 2.33 -25.92
CA LEU A 169 8.29 1.09 -25.18
C LEU A 169 7.75 1.39 -23.78
N LEU A 170 7.00 0.44 -23.26
CA LEU A 170 6.62 0.39 -21.86
C LEU A 170 7.18 -0.88 -21.22
N VAL A 171 7.83 -0.73 -20.07
CA VAL A 171 8.26 -1.83 -19.19
C VAL A 171 7.30 -1.90 -18.00
N TYR A 172 6.73 -3.06 -17.74
CA TYR A 172 5.80 -3.24 -16.63
C TYR A 172 6.24 -4.35 -15.67
N GLY A 173 5.70 -4.31 -14.48
CA GLY A 173 6.02 -5.28 -13.44
C GLY A 173 7.41 -5.07 -12.83
N MET A 174 8.06 -6.16 -12.49
CA MET A 174 9.46 -6.18 -12.05
C MET A 174 10.36 -6.05 -13.27
N GLY A 175 10.75 -4.82 -13.59
CA GLY A 175 11.30 -4.44 -14.89
C GLY A 175 12.80 -4.69 -15.07
N GLU A 176 13.50 -5.30 -14.12
CA GLU A 176 14.95 -5.39 -14.11
C GLU A 176 15.50 -6.13 -15.34
N SER A 177 14.98 -7.32 -15.61
CA SER A 177 15.42 -8.13 -16.76
C SER A 177 15.09 -7.48 -18.09
N ALA A 178 13.88 -6.93 -18.22
CA ALA A 178 13.44 -6.24 -19.44
C ALA A 178 14.29 -5.00 -19.70
N THR A 179 14.51 -4.16 -18.69
CA THR A 179 15.32 -2.93 -18.82
C THR A 179 16.78 -3.24 -19.15
N ALA A 180 17.38 -4.26 -18.53
CA ALA A 180 18.74 -4.68 -18.86
C ALA A 180 18.86 -5.14 -20.32
N GLU A 181 17.89 -5.90 -20.84
CA GLU A 181 17.87 -6.36 -22.22
C GLU A 181 17.63 -5.22 -23.21
N ILE A 182 16.69 -4.29 -22.91
CA ILE A 182 16.47 -3.08 -23.70
C ILE A 182 17.77 -2.26 -23.78
N ALA A 183 18.41 -1.99 -22.63
CA ALA A 183 19.64 -1.22 -22.59
C ALA A 183 20.76 -1.88 -23.43
N ARG A 184 20.91 -3.21 -23.32
CA ARG A 184 21.88 -3.98 -24.11
C ARG A 184 21.64 -3.84 -25.62
N ARG A 185 20.38 -3.89 -26.07
CA ARG A 185 20.02 -3.77 -27.51
C ARG A 185 20.19 -2.33 -28.01
N LEU A 186 19.72 -1.33 -27.25
CA LEU A 186 19.90 0.08 -27.60
C LEU A 186 21.39 0.47 -27.69
N ALA A 187 22.23 -0.03 -26.79
CA ALA A 187 23.68 0.17 -26.84
C ALA A 187 24.32 -0.46 -28.09
N ARG A 188 23.70 -1.48 -28.69
CA ARG A 188 24.07 -2.08 -29.98
C ARG A 188 23.41 -1.40 -31.18
N LYS A 189 22.73 -0.26 -30.95
CA LYS A 189 22.04 0.53 -31.96
C LYS A 189 20.85 -0.18 -32.61
N ALA A 190 20.23 -1.16 -31.92
CA ALA A 190 18.96 -1.71 -32.37
C ALA A 190 17.87 -0.61 -32.25
N PRO A 191 17.06 -0.38 -33.29
CA PRO A 191 15.97 0.59 -33.19
C PRO A 191 14.89 0.09 -32.23
N PRO A 192 14.20 0.97 -31.48
CA PRO A 192 13.13 0.59 -30.57
C PRO A 192 12.03 -0.29 -31.21
N SER A 193 11.74 -0.08 -32.48
CA SER A 193 10.75 -0.85 -33.24
C SER A 193 11.07 -2.34 -33.39
N GLU A 194 12.32 -2.76 -33.18
CA GLU A 194 12.74 -4.17 -33.20
C GLU A 194 12.69 -4.82 -31.82
N LEU A 195 12.40 -4.06 -30.75
CA LEU A 195 12.40 -4.56 -29.37
C LEU A 195 11.04 -5.16 -28.97
N THR A 196 10.43 -5.93 -29.86
CA THR A 196 9.06 -6.44 -29.74
C THR A 196 8.94 -7.80 -29.03
N ASP A 197 10.06 -8.46 -28.76
CA ASP A 197 10.14 -9.85 -28.28
C ASP A 197 10.60 -9.98 -26.82
N ILE A 198 10.62 -8.88 -26.06
CA ILE A 198 11.10 -8.83 -24.68
C ILE A 198 9.93 -9.07 -23.72
N PRO A 199 9.97 -10.08 -22.81
CA PRO A 199 8.94 -10.27 -21.80
C PRO A 199 8.87 -9.06 -20.85
N GLY A 200 7.66 -8.74 -20.38
CA GLY A 200 7.44 -7.60 -19.49
C GLY A 200 7.43 -6.25 -20.16
N THR A 201 7.24 -6.23 -21.51
CA THR A 201 7.15 -4.99 -22.29
C THR A 201 5.80 -4.85 -22.99
N ALA A 202 5.49 -3.62 -23.37
CA ALA A 202 4.40 -3.32 -24.29
C ALA A 202 4.85 -2.29 -25.33
N TYR A 203 4.26 -2.35 -26.53
CA TYR A 203 4.53 -1.46 -27.63
C TYR A 203 3.31 -1.25 -28.52
N ILE A 204 3.34 -0.24 -29.36
CA ILE A 204 2.30 0.05 -30.35
C ILE A 204 2.82 -0.29 -31.75
N THR A 205 1.97 -0.89 -32.58
CA THR A 205 2.28 -1.20 -33.99
C THR A 205 1.08 -0.90 -34.88
N ASP A 206 1.34 -0.56 -36.13
CA ASP A 206 0.29 -0.40 -37.15
C ASP A 206 -0.19 -1.74 -37.70
N GLN A 207 0.65 -2.77 -37.63
CA GLN A 207 0.32 -4.14 -38.09
C GLN A 207 0.89 -5.17 -37.11
N VAL A 208 0.06 -6.11 -36.72
CA VAL A 208 0.50 -7.24 -35.88
C VAL A 208 1.11 -8.29 -36.78
N GLY A 209 2.45 -8.32 -36.82
CA GLY A 209 3.22 -9.36 -37.51
C GLY A 209 3.27 -10.66 -36.72
N GLU A 210 4.26 -11.52 -37.04
CA GLU A 210 4.56 -12.70 -36.25
C GLU A 210 5.04 -12.30 -34.85
N LEU A 211 4.40 -12.88 -33.82
CA LEU A 211 4.75 -12.63 -32.42
C LEU A 211 5.60 -13.78 -31.87
N LYS A 212 6.57 -13.45 -31.03
CA LYS A 212 7.37 -14.46 -30.33
C LYS A 212 6.54 -15.30 -29.34
N PHE A 213 5.49 -14.72 -28.78
CA PHE A 213 4.62 -15.36 -27.81
C PHE A 213 3.28 -15.72 -28.43
N HIS A 214 2.60 -16.74 -27.90
CA HIS A 214 1.23 -17.01 -28.28
C HIS A 214 0.37 -15.76 -28.15
N ARG A 215 -0.57 -15.59 -29.06
CA ARG A 215 -1.44 -14.41 -29.12
C ARG A 215 -2.75 -14.67 -28.37
N ALA A 216 -3.19 -13.68 -27.61
CA ALA A 216 -4.54 -13.57 -27.07
C ALA A 216 -5.13 -12.21 -27.52
N ASP A 217 -6.32 -12.22 -28.12
CA ASP A 217 -6.98 -11.02 -28.59
C ASP A 217 -7.95 -10.49 -27.52
N ALA A 218 -7.74 -9.25 -27.09
CA ALA A 218 -8.64 -8.54 -26.19
C ALA A 218 -9.59 -7.63 -26.99
N PRO A 219 -10.81 -7.36 -26.49
CA PRO A 219 -11.69 -6.34 -27.06
C PRO A 219 -10.95 -5.01 -27.22
N GLY A 220 -11.14 -4.36 -28.39
CA GLY A 220 -10.48 -3.09 -28.69
C GLY A 220 -10.95 -1.93 -27.81
N TYR A 221 -10.21 -0.84 -27.82
CA TYR A 221 -10.48 0.35 -27.01
C TYR A 221 -11.90 0.89 -27.20
N GLU A 222 -12.35 0.99 -28.45
CA GLU A 222 -13.68 1.49 -28.80
C GLU A 222 -14.78 0.59 -28.23
N ALA A 223 -14.57 -0.73 -28.30
CA ALA A 223 -15.52 -1.73 -27.76
C ALA A 223 -15.61 -1.65 -26.24
N VAL A 224 -14.47 -1.52 -25.52
CA VAL A 224 -14.47 -1.43 -24.04
C VAL A 224 -15.01 -0.08 -23.54
N CYS A 225 -14.95 0.97 -24.38
CA CYS A 225 -15.60 2.25 -24.07
C CYS A 225 -17.13 2.16 -24.22
N ALA A 226 -17.61 1.45 -25.23
CA ALA A 226 -19.03 1.37 -25.57
C ALA A 226 -19.80 0.31 -24.78
N ASP A 227 -19.16 -0.80 -24.40
CA ASP A 227 -19.80 -1.95 -23.76
C ASP A 227 -19.05 -2.37 -22.48
N LYS A 228 -19.75 -2.29 -21.35
CA LYS A 228 -19.23 -2.72 -20.03
C LYS A 228 -18.90 -4.21 -19.97
N ALA A 229 -19.65 -5.04 -20.70
CA ALA A 229 -19.35 -6.47 -20.78
C ALA A 229 -18.08 -6.73 -21.61
N ALA A 230 -17.82 -5.94 -22.66
CA ALA A 230 -16.54 -6.01 -23.37
C ALA A 230 -15.37 -5.58 -22.47
N TYR A 231 -15.55 -4.55 -21.64
CA TYR A 231 -14.55 -4.15 -20.64
C TYR A 231 -14.26 -5.28 -19.64
N ALA A 232 -15.28 -5.95 -19.11
CA ALA A 232 -15.12 -7.06 -18.18
C ALA A 232 -14.39 -8.23 -18.84
N ARG A 233 -14.72 -8.58 -20.12
CA ARG A 233 -14.01 -9.61 -20.89
C ARG A 233 -12.53 -9.23 -21.12
N ALA A 234 -12.24 -7.98 -21.46
CA ALA A 234 -10.86 -7.51 -21.62
C ALA A 234 -10.08 -7.68 -20.32
N THR A 235 -10.62 -7.21 -19.20
CA THR A 235 -10.00 -7.34 -17.86
C THR A 235 -9.73 -8.81 -17.50
N LYS A 236 -10.65 -9.74 -17.85
CA LYS A 236 -10.45 -11.17 -17.61
C LYS A 236 -9.25 -11.72 -18.40
N ILE A 237 -9.14 -11.36 -19.68
CA ILE A 237 -8.01 -11.75 -20.54
C ILE A 237 -6.71 -11.20 -19.97
N GLU A 238 -6.65 -9.90 -19.66
CA GLU A 238 -5.48 -9.25 -19.08
C GLU A 238 -5.02 -9.89 -17.77
N TYR A 239 -5.98 -10.27 -16.91
CA TYR A 239 -5.69 -10.94 -15.64
C TYR A 239 -5.20 -12.37 -15.84
N ASP A 240 -5.80 -13.14 -16.76
CA ASP A 240 -5.45 -14.53 -17.03
C ASP A 240 -4.09 -14.66 -17.71
N GLU A 241 -3.76 -13.73 -18.62
CA GLU A 241 -2.49 -13.73 -19.35
C GLU A 241 -1.36 -13.05 -18.54
N HIS A 242 -1.66 -12.51 -17.37
CA HIS A 242 -0.62 -12.01 -16.44
C HIS A 242 0.11 -13.17 -15.72
N ASP A 243 0.67 -14.06 -16.53
CA ASP A 243 1.39 -15.29 -16.11
C ASP A 243 2.77 -15.35 -16.76
N PRO A 244 3.88 -15.31 -15.99
CA PRO A 244 5.23 -15.30 -16.54
C PRO A 244 5.67 -16.66 -17.14
N ILE A 245 4.89 -17.72 -16.99
CA ILE A 245 5.21 -19.07 -17.47
C ILE A 245 4.43 -19.42 -18.73
N ARG A 246 3.12 -19.12 -18.77
CA ARG A 246 2.21 -19.53 -19.85
C ARG A 246 1.42 -18.37 -20.44
N GLY A 247 1.69 -17.14 -20.00
CA GLY A 247 0.99 -15.98 -20.54
C GLY A 247 1.22 -15.80 -22.02
N CYS A 248 0.18 -15.34 -22.71
CA CYS A 248 0.21 -14.94 -24.11
C CYS A 248 0.55 -13.45 -24.26
N ALA A 249 0.98 -13.05 -25.44
CA ALA A 249 0.97 -11.66 -25.83
C ALA A 249 -0.48 -11.21 -26.04
N VAL A 250 -0.92 -10.22 -25.28
CA VAL A 250 -2.28 -9.68 -25.41
C VAL A 250 -2.28 -8.57 -26.45
N VAL A 251 -3.12 -8.70 -27.48
CA VAL A 251 -3.29 -7.72 -28.56
C VAL A 251 -4.62 -7.00 -28.36
N GLN A 252 -4.57 -5.67 -28.23
CA GLN A 252 -5.74 -4.81 -28.08
C GLN A 252 -5.77 -3.74 -29.18
N PRO A 253 -6.74 -3.79 -30.12
CA PRO A 253 -6.94 -2.73 -31.12
C PRO A 253 -7.27 -1.38 -30.45
N CYS A 254 -6.76 -0.30 -30.99
CA CYS A 254 -7.00 1.07 -30.52
C CYS A 254 -6.75 2.08 -31.63
N GLU A 255 -7.78 2.80 -32.06
CA GLU A 255 -7.69 3.92 -33.02
C GLU A 255 -6.93 3.56 -34.31
N GLY A 256 -7.24 2.39 -34.89
CA GLY A 256 -6.63 1.91 -36.14
C GLY A 256 -5.22 1.33 -36.00
N ARG A 257 -4.69 1.27 -34.78
CA ARG A 257 -3.39 0.66 -34.42
C ARG A 257 -3.60 -0.46 -33.41
N TYR A 258 -2.53 -1.12 -33.04
CA TYR A 258 -2.56 -2.22 -32.09
C TYR A 258 -1.59 -1.98 -30.94
N LEU A 259 -2.11 -2.10 -29.72
CA LEU A 259 -1.30 -2.32 -28.53
C LEU A 259 -0.95 -3.80 -28.45
N VAL A 260 0.32 -4.11 -28.28
CA VAL A 260 0.80 -5.47 -27.96
C VAL A 260 1.45 -5.46 -26.60
N VAL A 261 0.94 -6.25 -25.68
CA VAL A 261 1.50 -6.43 -24.33
C VAL A 261 2.04 -7.85 -24.23
N ASN A 262 3.36 -7.97 -24.22
CA ASN A 262 4.05 -9.26 -24.04
C ASN A 262 3.74 -9.86 -22.66
N PRO A 263 3.85 -11.19 -22.46
CA PRO A 263 3.68 -11.78 -21.14
C PRO A 263 4.68 -11.21 -20.13
N PRO A 264 4.39 -11.27 -18.82
CA PRO A 264 5.30 -10.77 -17.79
C PRO A 264 6.69 -11.40 -17.87
N ALA A 265 7.72 -10.65 -17.52
CA ALA A 265 9.04 -11.22 -17.30
C ALA A 265 8.98 -12.27 -16.18
N ARG A 266 9.81 -13.30 -16.26
CA ARG A 266 9.95 -14.27 -15.16
C ARG A 266 10.46 -13.55 -13.91
N PRO A 267 9.95 -13.89 -12.71
CA PRO A 267 10.52 -13.38 -11.48
C PRO A 267 12.02 -13.69 -11.42
N LEU A 268 12.80 -12.75 -10.89
CA LEU A 268 14.23 -12.95 -10.67
C LEU A 268 14.44 -14.20 -9.79
N ARG A 269 15.46 -14.99 -10.13
CA ARG A 269 15.92 -16.06 -9.25
C ARG A 269 16.50 -15.46 -7.96
N ARG A 270 16.65 -16.28 -6.94
CA ARG A 270 17.18 -15.86 -5.63
C ARG A 270 18.53 -15.16 -5.76
N GLU A 271 19.46 -15.76 -6.50
CA GLU A 271 20.80 -15.24 -6.71
C GLU A 271 20.80 -13.90 -7.49
N GLU A 272 19.90 -13.75 -8.43
CA GLU A 272 19.74 -12.50 -9.19
C GLU A 272 19.15 -11.39 -8.31
N LEU A 273 18.23 -11.77 -7.42
CA LEU A 273 17.62 -10.85 -6.45
C LEU A 273 18.65 -10.44 -5.39
N ASP A 274 19.45 -11.37 -4.88
CA ASP A 274 20.54 -11.09 -3.94
C ASP A 274 21.55 -10.12 -4.54
N ALA A 275 22.02 -10.38 -5.76
CA ALA A 275 22.95 -9.50 -6.47
C ALA A 275 22.38 -8.09 -6.68
N LEU A 276 21.07 -7.96 -6.90
CA LEU A 276 20.41 -6.66 -7.07
C LEU A 276 20.39 -5.85 -5.77
N TYR A 277 20.12 -6.50 -4.63
CA TYR A 277 20.12 -5.83 -3.32
C TYR A 277 21.51 -5.57 -2.75
N ALA A 278 22.55 -6.26 -3.26
CA ALA A 278 23.95 -6.02 -2.93
C ALA A 278 24.58 -4.84 -3.69
N LEU A 279 23.87 -4.17 -4.60
CA LEU A 279 24.38 -3.01 -5.31
C LEU A 279 24.68 -1.85 -4.33
N PRO A 280 25.61 -0.93 -4.70
CA PRO A 280 26.15 0.07 -3.79
C PRO A 280 25.17 1.25 -3.57
N TYR A 281 24.07 1.01 -2.88
CA TYR A 281 23.12 2.06 -2.46
C TYR A 281 23.68 2.86 -1.30
N THR A 282 23.62 4.20 -1.38
CA THR A 282 24.01 5.07 -0.26
C THR A 282 23.02 5.04 0.92
N ARG A 283 21.80 4.56 0.70
CA ARG A 283 20.68 4.53 1.68
C ARG A 283 20.32 5.90 2.27
N GLN A 284 20.65 6.95 1.55
CA GLN A 284 20.48 8.34 1.95
C GLN A 284 19.62 9.11 0.94
N VAL A 285 19.13 10.25 1.40
CA VAL A 285 18.55 11.29 0.55
C VAL A 285 19.69 12.06 -0.11
N HIS A 286 19.58 12.37 -1.40
CA HIS A 286 20.59 13.15 -2.11
C HIS A 286 20.83 14.52 -1.45
N PRO A 287 22.08 14.99 -1.31
CA PRO A 287 22.42 16.24 -0.59
C PRO A 287 21.81 17.53 -1.17
N MET A 288 21.29 17.49 -2.41
CA MET A 288 20.58 18.64 -2.99
C MET A 288 19.35 19.05 -2.18
N TYR A 289 18.73 18.12 -1.42
CA TYR A 289 17.52 18.35 -0.63
C TYR A 289 17.87 18.75 0.80
N LYS A 290 17.84 20.07 1.07
CA LYS A 290 18.20 20.64 2.38
C LYS A 290 17.19 20.28 3.49
N ASN A 291 15.91 20.11 3.13
CA ASN A 291 14.83 19.78 4.05
C ASN A 291 14.53 18.28 4.12
N GLY A 292 15.37 17.44 3.47
CA GLY A 292 15.19 16.01 3.38
C GLY A 292 13.92 15.60 2.63
N ILE A 293 13.67 14.29 2.54
CA ILE A 293 12.47 13.70 1.93
C ILE A 293 11.84 12.76 2.96
N PRO A 294 10.60 13.01 3.41
CA PRO A 294 9.98 12.24 4.50
C PRO A 294 9.89 10.73 4.26
N ALA A 295 9.77 10.30 2.99
CA ALA A 295 9.67 8.88 2.64
C ALA A 295 10.87 8.03 3.08
N ILE A 296 12.04 8.62 3.34
CA ILE A 296 13.21 7.88 3.83
C ILE A 296 12.97 7.27 5.22
N GLU A 297 12.17 7.93 6.08
CA GLU A 297 11.92 7.49 7.44
C GLU A 297 11.26 6.10 7.52
N GLU A 298 10.48 5.74 6.51
CA GLU A 298 9.78 4.45 6.45
C GLU A 298 10.69 3.29 6.00
N VAL A 299 11.73 3.58 5.24
CA VAL A 299 12.54 2.55 4.57
C VAL A 299 13.97 2.45 5.07
N GLN A 300 14.56 3.53 5.62
CA GLN A 300 15.98 3.62 5.95
C GLN A 300 16.52 2.43 6.76
N PHE A 301 15.74 1.96 7.73
CA PHE A 301 16.11 0.80 8.56
C PHE A 301 15.13 -0.36 8.39
N SER A 302 14.60 -0.52 7.18
CA SER A 302 13.70 -1.60 6.81
C SER A 302 14.32 -2.43 5.68
N ILE A 303 14.10 -3.74 5.70
CA ILE A 303 14.68 -4.67 4.72
C ILE A 303 13.54 -5.36 3.96
N THR A 304 13.59 -5.26 2.64
CA THR A 304 12.70 -6.01 1.76
C THR A 304 13.33 -7.37 1.46
N HIS A 305 12.69 -8.45 1.87
CA HIS A 305 13.23 -9.80 1.67
C HIS A 305 12.52 -10.61 0.58
N ASN A 306 11.33 -10.19 0.13
CA ASN A 306 10.55 -10.90 -0.88
C ASN A 306 9.85 -9.95 -1.85
N ARG A 307 9.40 -10.50 -2.98
CA ARG A 307 8.58 -9.84 -3.99
C ARG A 307 7.49 -10.76 -4.49
N GLY A 308 6.42 -10.20 -5.04
CA GLY A 308 5.24 -10.92 -5.47
C GLY A 308 4.30 -11.29 -4.34
N CYS A 309 3.05 -11.60 -4.66
CA CYS A 309 2.03 -11.95 -3.67
C CYS A 309 0.97 -12.89 -4.24
N PHE A 310 0.95 -14.14 -3.82
CA PHE A 310 -0.09 -15.10 -4.22
C PHE A 310 -1.42 -14.95 -3.44
N GLY A 311 -1.51 -13.94 -2.58
CA GLY A 311 -2.76 -13.62 -1.88
C GLY A 311 -3.91 -13.31 -2.81
N GLY A 312 -3.63 -12.69 -3.96
CA GLY A 312 -4.58 -12.53 -5.05
C GLY A 312 -5.84 -11.74 -4.73
N CYS A 313 -5.77 -10.79 -3.77
CA CYS A 313 -6.90 -9.93 -3.44
C CYS A 313 -7.32 -9.10 -4.67
N ASN A 314 -8.62 -9.10 -4.98
CA ASN A 314 -9.15 -8.55 -6.23
C ASN A 314 -9.00 -7.02 -6.36
N PHE A 315 -8.84 -6.31 -5.24
CA PHE A 315 -8.63 -4.86 -5.19
C PHE A 315 -7.16 -4.43 -5.20
N CYS A 316 -6.22 -5.39 -5.08
CA CYS A 316 -4.82 -5.07 -4.83
C CYS A 316 -4.01 -4.95 -6.12
N ALA A 317 -3.46 -3.77 -6.38
CA ALA A 317 -2.59 -3.51 -7.53
C ALA A 317 -1.27 -4.29 -7.50
N LEU A 318 -0.81 -4.75 -6.34
CA LEU A 318 0.45 -5.50 -6.21
C LEU A 318 0.44 -6.79 -7.04
N ALA A 319 -0.69 -7.50 -7.07
CA ALA A 319 -0.83 -8.71 -7.87
C ALA A 319 -0.70 -8.44 -9.38
N PHE A 320 -1.13 -7.26 -9.84
CA PHE A 320 -1.08 -6.82 -11.24
C PHE A 320 0.24 -6.13 -11.61
N HIS A 321 0.98 -5.61 -10.62
CA HIS A 321 2.30 -5.01 -10.81
C HIS A 321 3.43 -6.00 -10.55
N GLN A 322 3.54 -6.56 -9.32
CA GLN A 322 4.63 -7.47 -8.96
C GLN A 322 4.38 -8.93 -9.37
N GLY A 323 3.14 -9.26 -9.73
CA GLY A 323 2.74 -10.63 -10.04
C GLY A 323 2.38 -11.47 -8.81
N ARG A 324 1.88 -12.67 -9.10
CA ARG A 324 1.38 -13.64 -8.10
C ARG A 324 2.39 -14.77 -7.80
N MET A 325 3.59 -14.72 -8.35
CA MET A 325 4.68 -15.64 -8.01
C MET A 325 5.63 -14.97 -7.04
N VAL A 326 5.82 -15.59 -5.89
CA VAL A 326 6.72 -15.08 -4.86
C VAL A 326 8.15 -15.55 -5.13
N THR A 327 9.08 -14.62 -5.03
CA THR A 327 10.53 -14.86 -4.97
C THR A 327 11.10 -14.14 -3.76
N SER A 328 12.16 -14.69 -3.17
CA SER A 328 12.78 -14.12 -1.99
C SER A 328 14.31 -14.18 -2.06
N ARG A 329 14.92 -13.26 -1.38
CA ARG A 329 16.36 -13.21 -1.14
C ARG A 329 16.80 -14.38 -0.25
N SER A 330 18.07 -14.77 -0.35
CA SER A 330 18.68 -15.70 0.59
C SER A 330 18.68 -15.13 2.01
N ILE A 331 18.84 -15.98 3.00
CA ILE A 331 19.03 -15.54 4.38
C ILE A 331 20.30 -14.70 4.48
N GLU A 332 21.38 -15.18 3.88
CA GLU A 332 22.70 -14.54 3.87
C GLU A 332 22.63 -13.10 3.34
N SER A 333 22.02 -12.90 2.18
CA SER A 333 21.85 -11.56 1.59
C SER A 333 21.11 -10.59 2.51
N VAL A 334 20.08 -11.07 3.25
CA VAL A 334 19.31 -10.23 4.20
C VAL A 334 20.14 -9.95 5.46
N LEU A 335 20.93 -10.90 5.93
CA LEU A 335 21.82 -10.71 7.09
C LEU A 335 22.95 -9.72 6.78
N GLU A 336 23.59 -9.82 5.61
CA GLU A 336 24.59 -8.86 5.14
C GLU A 336 24.03 -7.44 5.10
N GLU A 337 22.81 -7.26 4.60
CA GLU A 337 22.15 -5.96 4.63
C GLU A 337 21.84 -5.50 6.06
N ALA A 338 21.41 -6.39 6.95
CA ALA A 338 21.16 -6.06 8.35
C ALA A 338 22.43 -5.64 9.09
N GLU A 339 23.57 -6.30 8.82
CA GLU A 339 24.89 -5.93 9.34
C GLU A 339 25.30 -4.54 8.82
N LEU A 340 25.16 -4.29 7.52
CA LEU A 340 25.43 -2.98 6.92
C LEU A 340 24.63 -1.87 7.62
N LEU A 341 23.34 -2.09 7.89
CA LEU A 341 22.51 -1.11 8.58
C LEU A 341 23.00 -0.78 10.00
N THR A 342 23.71 -1.68 10.67
CA THR A 342 24.28 -1.39 12.00
C THR A 342 25.34 -0.30 11.98
N HIS A 343 25.96 -0.06 10.82
CA HIS A 343 26.99 0.96 10.62
C HIS A 343 26.44 2.27 10.04
N GLU A 344 25.15 2.29 9.63
CA GLU A 344 24.52 3.46 9.05
C GLU A 344 24.32 4.59 10.09
N PRO A 345 24.53 5.85 9.69
CA PRO A 345 24.26 6.99 10.56
C PRO A 345 22.85 7.01 11.10
N GLY A 346 22.69 7.18 12.41
CA GLY A 346 21.39 7.26 13.08
C GLY A 346 20.78 5.91 13.45
N PHE A 347 21.43 4.79 13.16
CA PHE A 347 20.95 3.47 13.60
C PHE A 347 20.95 3.37 15.14
N LYS A 348 19.84 2.95 15.73
CA LYS A 348 19.65 2.85 17.19
C LYS A 348 19.50 1.41 17.68
N GLY A 349 19.77 0.45 16.82
CA GLY A 349 19.63 -0.98 17.09
C GLY A 349 18.26 -1.55 16.73
N TYR A 350 17.47 -0.85 15.94
CA TYR A 350 16.12 -1.28 15.57
C TYR A 350 15.99 -1.48 14.06
N ILE A 351 15.77 -2.71 13.63
CA ILE A 351 15.27 -2.98 12.29
C ILE A 351 13.76 -2.77 12.32
N HIS A 352 13.28 -1.78 11.56
CA HIS A 352 11.91 -1.32 11.62
C HIS A 352 10.93 -2.28 10.94
N ASP A 353 11.36 -2.96 9.89
CA ASP A 353 10.58 -3.98 9.19
C ASP A 353 11.48 -4.95 8.44
N VAL A 354 11.18 -6.24 8.52
CA VAL A 354 11.69 -7.27 7.62
C VAL A 354 10.52 -7.77 6.82
N GLY A 355 10.27 -7.12 5.69
CA GLY A 355 8.96 -7.21 5.04
C GLY A 355 9.00 -7.37 3.53
N GLY A 356 7.82 -7.13 2.95
CA GLY A 356 7.54 -7.20 1.55
C GLY A 356 6.05 -7.05 1.27
N PRO A 357 5.54 -7.41 0.08
CA PRO A 357 4.10 -7.34 -0.25
C PRO A 357 3.21 -8.12 0.72
N SER A 358 3.73 -9.21 1.25
CA SER A 358 3.22 -9.96 2.41
C SER A 358 4.43 -10.48 3.15
N ALA A 359 4.64 -10.03 4.38
CA ALA A 359 5.90 -10.27 5.09
C ALA A 359 6.21 -11.76 5.30
N ASN A 360 5.20 -12.59 5.51
CA ASN A 360 5.38 -14.01 5.77
C ASN A 360 5.39 -14.92 4.52
N PHE A 361 5.64 -14.35 3.32
CA PHE A 361 5.84 -15.14 2.11
C PHE A 361 7.33 -15.25 1.78
N ARG A 362 7.83 -16.48 1.64
CA ARG A 362 9.24 -16.75 1.29
C ARG A 362 9.42 -17.54 0.00
N HIS A 363 8.39 -18.23 -0.46
CA HIS A 363 8.44 -19.11 -1.64
C HIS A 363 7.12 -19.06 -2.41
N THR A 364 7.09 -19.70 -3.59
CA THR A 364 5.87 -19.84 -4.39
C THR A 364 4.81 -20.64 -3.62
N SER A 365 3.53 -20.37 -3.91
CA SER A 365 2.41 -21.00 -3.19
C SER A 365 2.37 -22.55 -3.27
N CYS A 366 2.95 -23.12 -4.31
CA CYS A 366 3.02 -24.58 -4.50
C CYS A 366 4.00 -24.97 -5.61
N GLN A 367 4.42 -26.24 -5.67
CA GLN A 367 5.32 -26.74 -6.70
C GLN A 367 4.72 -26.70 -8.12
N LYS A 368 3.37 -26.81 -8.24
CA LYS A 368 2.68 -26.67 -9.52
C LYS A 368 2.89 -25.28 -10.12
N GLN A 369 2.87 -24.22 -9.30
CA GLN A 369 3.07 -22.85 -9.75
C GLN A 369 4.42 -22.66 -10.46
N LYS A 370 5.48 -23.28 -9.97
CA LYS A 370 6.81 -23.20 -10.59
C LYS A 370 6.86 -23.76 -12.02
N ARG A 371 6.05 -24.80 -12.31
CA ARG A 371 6.05 -25.49 -13.62
C ARG A 371 4.97 -24.99 -14.56
N CYS A 372 3.79 -24.70 -14.02
CA CYS A 372 2.59 -24.44 -14.81
C CYS A 372 2.09 -23.00 -14.69
N GLY A 373 2.82 -22.11 -13.99
CA GLY A 373 2.38 -20.73 -13.77
C GLY A 373 1.14 -20.64 -12.88
N MET A 374 0.36 -19.57 -13.08
CA MET A 374 -0.79 -19.24 -12.25
C MET A 374 -2.03 -20.06 -12.60
N CYS A 375 -2.85 -20.38 -11.60
CA CYS A 375 -4.17 -20.94 -11.84
C CYS A 375 -5.13 -19.83 -12.28
N LYS A 376 -5.78 -20.00 -13.46
CA LYS A 376 -6.74 -19.02 -13.99
C LYS A 376 -8.06 -19.00 -13.18
N ASN A 377 -8.50 -20.18 -12.70
CA ASN A 377 -9.82 -20.37 -12.09
C ASN A 377 -9.78 -20.68 -10.58
N ARG A 378 -8.64 -20.48 -9.92
CA ARG A 378 -8.51 -20.75 -8.48
C ARG A 378 -7.52 -19.80 -7.82
N SER A 379 -7.93 -19.21 -6.71
CA SER A 379 -7.04 -18.51 -5.78
C SER A 379 -6.31 -19.50 -4.86
N CYS A 380 -5.14 -19.09 -4.34
CA CYS A 380 -4.36 -19.92 -3.43
C CYS A 380 -4.90 -19.93 -1.99
N LEU A 381 -5.54 -18.82 -1.57
CA LEU A 381 -5.93 -18.61 -0.18
C LEU A 381 -7.42 -18.31 0.03
N ALA A 382 -8.16 -17.96 -1.02
CA ALA A 382 -9.55 -17.52 -0.90
C ALA A 382 -10.47 -18.25 -1.89
N PRO A 383 -11.75 -18.46 -1.55
CA PRO A 383 -12.35 -18.30 -0.22
C PRO A 383 -11.80 -19.30 0.79
N GLU A 384 -11.34 -20.47 0.31
CA GLU A 384 -10.70 -21.53 1.06
C GLU A 384 -9.28 -21.81 0.55
N PRO A 385 -8.35 -22.22 1.43
CA PRO A 385 -7.00 -22.56 1.04
C PRO A 385 -6.96 -23.68 -0.03
N CYS A 386 -6.08 -23.52 -1.02
CA CYS A 386 -5.87 -24.56 -2.03
C CYS A 386 -5.28 -25.83 -1.39
N PRO A 387 -5.76 -27.04 -1.71
CA PRO A 387 -5.19 -28.29 -1.18
C PRO A 387 -3.70 -28.49 -1.51
N ASN A 388 -3.21 -27.84 -2.58
CA ASN A 388 -1.80 -27.90 -2.97
C ASN A 388 -0.96 -26.76 -2.35
N LEU A 389 -1.55 -25.95 -1.46
CA LEU A 389 -0.83 -24.87 -0.82
C LEU A 389 0.32 -25.42 0.04
N ASP A 390 1.51 -24.90 -0.20
CA ASP A 390 2.70 -25.17 0.60
C ASP A 390 2.82 -24.05 1.63
N ALA A 391 2.51 -24.36 2.89
CA ALA A 391 2.52 -23.39 3.97
C ALA A 391 3.65 -23.74 4.94
N ASP A 392 4.77 -23.08 4.75
CA ASP A 392 5.99 -23.24 5.54
C ASP A 392 6.59 -21.86 5.88
N HIS A 393 6.85 -21.62 7.16
CA HIS A 393 7.49 -20.41 7.68
C HIS A 393 8.87 -20.69 8.29
N SER A 394 9.43 -21.89 8.14
CA SER A 394 10.70 -22.29 8.76
C SER A 394 11.85 -21.37 8.35
N GLU A 395 12.00 -21.10 7.04
CA GLU A 395 13.02 -20.20 6.52
C GLU A 395 12.87 -18.76 7.04
N TYR A 396 11.64 -18.26 7.17
CA TYR A 396 11.41 -16.91 7.69
C TYR A 396 11.67 -16.83 9.20
N THR A 397 11.30 -17.86 9.93
CA THR A 397 11.61 -17.99 11.37
C THR A 397 13.11 -17.98 11.62
N GLU A 398 13.86 -18.77 10.83
CA GLU A 398 15.32 -18.84 10.92
C GLU A 398 15.97 -17.50 10.59
N LEU A 399 15.54 -16.83 9.52
CA LEU A 399 16.00 -15.49 9.17
C LEU A 399 15.84 -14.53 10.35
N LEU A 400 14.64 -14.44 10.92
CA LEU A 400 14.34 -13.51 12.01
C LEU A 400 15.16 -13.82 13.29
N ARG A 401 15.43 -15.10 13.58
CA ARG A 401 16.28 -15.51 14.70
C ARG A 401 17.72 -15.06 14.49
N ARG A 402 18.29 -15.39 13.35
CA ARG A 402 19.68 -15.02 13.03
C ARG A 402 19.89 -13.50 13.01
N MET A 403 18.93 -12.75 12.50
CA MET A 403 18.99 -11.27 12.54
C MET A 403 19.04 -10.71 13.98
N ARG A 404 18.39 -11.35 14.94
CA ARG A 404 18.43 -10.91 16.35
C ARG A 404 19.80 -11.18 17.01
N GLU A 405 20.61 -12.06 16.43
CA GLU A 405 21.94 -12.46 16.94
C GLU A 405 23.04 -11.51 16.41
N ILE A 406 22.74 -10.66 15.41
CA ILE A 406 23.71 -9.71 14.86
C ILE A 406 24.08 -8.67 15.94
N PRO A 407 25.40 -8.49 16.24
CA PRO A 407 25.85 -7.45 17.15
C PRO A 407 25.37 -6.06 16.77
N GLY A 408 24.86 -5.29 17.72
CA GLY A 408 24.29 -3.96 17.48
C GLY A 408 22.78 -3.96 17.22
N ILE A 409 22.17 -5.08 16.88
CA ILE A 409 20.71 -5.19 16.72
C ILE A 409 20.04 -5.53 18.06
N LYS A 410 19.18 -4.65 18.53
CA LYS A 410 18.42 -4.82 19.78
C LYS A 410 17.04 -5.44 19.54
N ARG A 411 16.40 -5.08 18.42
CA ARG A 411 15.07 -5.55 18.05
C ARG A 411 14.92 -5.62 16.52
N VAL A 412 14.22 -6.64 16.08
CA VAL A 412 13.82 -6.85 14.68
C VAL A 412 12.30 -6.89 14.65
N PHE A 413 11.67 -5.96 13.92
CA PHE A 413 10.21 -5.89 13.83
C PHE A 413 9.72 -6.36 12.46
N VAL A 414 8.48 -6.86 12.45
CA VAL A 414 7.68 -7.15 11.27
C VAL A 414 6.46 -6.23 11.30
N ARG A 415 6.47 -5.21 10.43
CA ARG A 415 5.42 -4.17 10.34
C ARG A 415 4.61 -4.27 9.06
N SER A 416 5.17 -4.85 8.01
CA SER A 416 4.46 -5.19 6.77
C SER A 416 3.33 -6.18 7.04
N GLY A 417 2.31 -6.17 6.18
CA GLY A 417 1.12 -6.98 6.38
C GLY A 417 1.42 -8.48 6.45
N ILE A 418 0.90 -9.12 7.48
CA ILE A 418 0.94 -10.58 7.67
C ILE A 418 -0.32 -11.19 7.04
N ARG A 419 -0.13 -12.23 6.23
CA ARG A 419 -1.22 -13.11 5.78
C ARG A 419 -1.50 -14.13 6.90
N TYR A 420 -2.44 -13.77 7.78
CA TYR A 420 -2.84 -14.59 8.91
C TYR A 420 -3.51 -15.91 8.47
N ASP A 421 -4.21 -15.88 7.35
CA ASP A 421 -4.84 -17.04 6.71
C ASP A 421 -3.79 -18.06 6.24
N TYR A 422 -2.69 -17.60 5.62
CA TYR A 422 -1.56 -18.45 5.24
C TYR A 422 -0.84 -19.01 6.48
N MET A 423 -0.61 -18.17 7.50
CA MET A 423 0.03 -18.58 8.75
C MET A 423 -0.77 -19.66 9.49
N LEU A 424 -2.11 -19.63 9.40
CA LEU A 424 -2.97 -20.67 9.99
C LEU A 424 -2.91 -22.02 9.25
N GLN A 425 -2.40 -22.08 8.01
CA GLN A 425 -2.23 -23.32 7.27
C GLN A 425 -0.92 -24.05 7.63
N ASP A 426 0.05 -23.33 8.18
CA ASP A 426 1.28 -23.95 8.64
C ASP A 426 1.00 -24.90 9.80
N LYS A 427 1.46 -26.15 9.70
CA LYS A 427 1.33 -27.17 10.75
C LYS A 427 2.24 -26.86 11.93
N ASP A 428 3.43 -26.29 11.66
CA ASP A 428 4.33 -25.79 12.68
C ASP A 428 3.88 -24.40 13.16
N ARG A 429 3.62 -24.28 14.44
CA ARG A 429 3.21 -23.03 15.08
C ARG A 429 4.38 -22.22 15.64
N SER A 430 5.60 -22.61 15.38
CA SER A 430 6.81 -21.96 15.91
C SER A 430 6.91 -20.52 15.43
N PHE A 431 6.64 -20.26 14.13
CA PHE A 431 6.62 -18.91 13.59
C PHE A 431 5.64 -17.98 14.29
N PHE A 432 4.41 -18.44 14.53
CA PHE A 432 3.40 -17.61 15.20
C PHE A 432 3.82 -17.22 16.62
N LYS A 433 4.38 -18.16 17.36
CA LYS A 433 4.93 -17.92 18.71
C LYS A 433 6.13 -16.95 18.66
N GLU A 434 7.04 -17.17 17.72
CA GLU A 434 8.23 -16.33 17.51
C GLU A 434 7.82 -14.88 17.18
N LEU A 435 6.90 -14.71 16.23
CA LEU A 435 6.36 -13.42 15.83
C LEU A 435 5.79 -12.64 17.02
N VAL A 436 4.88 -13.26 17.78
CA VAL A 436 4.22 -12.61 18.93
C VAL A 436 5.23 -12.26 20.00
N LYS A 437 6.18 -13.14 20.28
CA LYS A 437 7.12 -12.95 21.37
C LYS A 437 8.20 -11.90 21.09
N TYR A 438 8.66 -11.77 19.85
CA TYR A 438 9.89 -11.02 19.56
C TYR A 438 9.75 -9.92 18.49
N HIS A 439 8.76 -10.00 17.58
CA HIS A 439 8.78 -9.20 16.37
C HIS A 439 7.63 -8.20 16.23
N ILE A 440 6.79 -8.05 17.25
CA ILE A 440 5.69 -7.08 17.27
C ILE A 440 6.06 -5.94 18.23
N SER A 441 5.97 -4.69 17.72
CA SER A 441 6.30 -3.46 18.46
C SER A 441 5.13 -2.92 19.31
N GLY A 442 4.21 -3.78 19.78
CA GLY A 442 3.00 -3.43 20.53
C GLY A 442 1.71 -3.46 19.70
N GLN A 443 1.79 -3.36 18.37
CA GLN A 443 0.63 -3.45 17.48
C GLN A 443 0.91 -4.37 16.30
N LEU A 444 0.02 -5.33 16.06
CA LEU A 444 0.02 -6.14 14.84
C LEU A 444 -1.11 -5.68 13.92
N LYS A 445 -0.74 -5.26 12.71
CA LYS A 445 -1.68 -4.85 11.66
C LYS A 445 -2.05 -6.05 10.80
N VAL A 446 -3.33 -6.30 10.63
CA VAL A 446 -3.87 -7.36 9.76
C VAL A 446 -5.06 -6.82 8.97
N ALA A 447 -5.34 -7.42 7.84
CA ALA A 447 -6.33 -6.91 6.90
C ALA A 447 -7.46 -7.94 6.66
N PRO A 448 -8.44 -8.09 7.58
CA PRO A 448 -9.65 -8.87 7.31
C PRO A 448 -10.56 -8.21 6.29
N GLU A 449 -10.51 -6.90 6.14
CA GLU A 449 -11.23 -6.01 5.23
C GLU A 449 -12.74 -5.88 5.52
N HIS A 450 -13.48 -6.98 5.74
CA HIS A 450 -14.91 -7.00 6.03
C HIS A 450 -15.26 -8.21 6.92
N CYS A 451 -16.52 -8.31 7.40
CA CYS A 451 -17.02 -9.46 8.16
C CYS A 451 -18.04 -10.30 7.38
N VAL A 452 -18.66 -9.76 6.33
CA VAL A 452 -19.67 -10.46 5.53
C VAL A 452 -19.01 -11.30 4.45
N SER A 453 -19.33 -12.59 4.39
CA SER A 453 -18.68 -13.56 3.50
C SER A 453 -18.85 -13.22 2.02
N SER A 454 -20.05 -12.82 1.57
CA SER A 454 -20.29 -12.43 0.18
C SER A 454 -19.43 -11.24 -0.27
N VAL A 455 -19.21 -10.25 0.61
CA VAL A 455 -18.33 -9.12 0.33
C VAL A 455 -16.86 -9.58 0.25
N LEU A 456 -16.45 -10.50 1.14
CA LEU A 456 -15.10 -11.07 1.13
C LEU A 456 -14.83 -11.91 -0.12
N ASP A 457 -15.83 -12.60 -0.69
CA ASP A 457 -15.73 -13.32 -1.95
C ASP A 457 -15.44 -12.38 -3.13
N TYR A 458 -16.11 -11.20 -3.18
CA TYR A 458 -15.80 -10.16 -4.16
C TYR A 458 -14.43 -9.51 -3.93
N MET A 459 -13.94 -9.47 -2.69
CA MET A 459 -12.60 -8.99 -2.38
C MET A 459 -11.49 -10.01 -2.68
N GLY A 460 -11.82 -11.28 -2.89
CA GLY A 460 -10.85 -12.37 -3.00
C GLY A 460 -10.13 -12.63 -1.67
N LYS A 461 -10.87 -12.59 -0.55
CA LYS A 461 -10.38 -12.77 0.81
C LYS A 461 -10.97 -14.03 1.45
N PRO A 462 -10.29 -14.64 2.43
CA PRO A 462 -10.87 -15.73 3.21
C PRO A 462 -12.07 -15.24 4.01
N HIS A 463 -13.01 -16.14 4.30
CA HIS A 463 -14.17 -15.83 5.13
C HIS A 463 -13.77 -15.43 6.55
N PHE A 464 -14.63 -14.69 7.20
CA PHE A 464 -14.31 -13.97 8.44
C PHE A 464 -14.06 -14.90 9.66
N ASP A 465 -14.56 -16.12 9.66
CA ASP A 465 -14.27 -17.14 10.66
C ASP A 465 -12.77 -17.46 10.76
N VAL A 466 -12.04 -17.40 9.65
CA VAL A 466 -10.58 -17.55 9.59
C VAL A 466 -9.90 -16.44 10.41
N PHE A 467 -10.38 -15.20 10.27
CA PHE A 467 -9.87 -14.09 11.08
C PHE A 467 -10.18 -14.26 12.56
N LEU A 468 -11.39 -14.69 12.91
CA LEU A 468 -11.77 -14.94 14.31
C LEU A 468 -10.92 -16.06 14.94
N LYS A 469 -10.61 -17.10 14.17
CA LYS A 469 -9.72 -18.19 14.58
C LYS A 469 -8.30 -17.69 14.86
N PHE A 470 -7.77 -16.88 13.94
CA PHE A 470 -6.48 -16.21 14.13
C PHE A 470 -6.49 -15.31 15.37
N TRP A 471 -7.50 -14.46 15.53
CA TRP A 471 -7.61 -13.53 16.67
C TRP A 471 -7.61 -14.24 18.02
N ARG A 472 -8.39 -15.32 18.19
CA ARG A 472 -8.39 -16.11 19.41
C ARG A 472 -7.01 -16.69 19.72
N GLN A 473 -6.30 -17.21 18.72
CA GLN A 473 -4.95 -17.73 18.91
C GLN A 473 -3.96 -16.63 19.28
N TYR A 474 -4.07 -15.47 18.64
CA TYR A 474 -3.24 -14.31 18.95
C TYR A 474 -3.42 -13.84 20.39
N GLN A 475 -4.67 -13.73 20.88
CA GLN A 475 -4.95 -13.37 22.26
C GLN A 475 -4.35 -14.38 23.24
N LYS A 476 -4.54 -15.67 22.98
CA LYS A 476 -3.95 -16.74 23.80
C LYS A 476 -2.43 -16.65 23.89
N LEU A 477 -1.75 -16.41 22.76
CA LEU A 477 -0.29 -16.27 22.75
C LEU A 477 0.19 -15.02 23.51
N ASN A 478 -0.55 -13.92 23.47
CA ASN A 478 -0.24 -12.72 24.27
C ASN A 478 -0.38 -13.00 25.78
N GLU A 479 -1.45 -13.66 26.18
CA GLU A 479 -1.69 -14.05 27.57
C GLU A 479 -0.57 -14.99 28.07
N GLU A 480 -0.24 -16.03 27.30
CA GLU A 480 0.84 -16.98 27.62
C GLU A 480 2.22 -16.30 27.66
N GLY A 481 2.45 -15.32 26.79
CA GLY A 481 3.70 -14.55 26.70
C GLY A 481 3.81 -13.40 27.70
N GLY A 482 2.74 -13.06 28.43
CA GLY A 482 2.68 -11.89 29.30
C GLY A 482 2.92 -10.56 28.56
N THR A 483 2.48 -10.46 27.29
CA THR A 483 2.67 -9.29 26.44
C THR A 483 1.36 -8.50 26.30
N GLU A 484 1.46 -7.16 26.32
CA GLU A 484 0.33 -6.26 26.05
C GLU A 484 0.40 -5.76 24.60
N GLN A 485 -0.01 -6.59 23.65
CA GLN A 485 -0.02 -6.24 22.24
C GLN A 485 -1.45 -6.14 21.70
N TYR A 486 -1.67 -5.18 20.80
CA TYR A 486 -2.96 -4.91 20.22
C TYR A 486 -3.03 -5.36 18.77
N LEU A 487 -4.13 -5.98 18.40
CA LEU A 487 -4.45 -6.29 17.00
C LEU A 487 -5.19 -5.11 16.41
N VAL A 488 -4.68 -4.58 15.29
CA VAL A 488 -5.27 -3.47 14.52
C VAL A 488 -5.80 -4.02 13.20
N PRO A 489 -7.13 -4.28 13.08
CA PRO A 489 -7.71 -4.72 11.83
C PRO A 489 -7.88 -3.56 10.86
N TYR A 490 -7.42 -3.73 9.63
CA TYR A 490 -7.76 -2.86 8.51
C TYR A 490 -9.10 -3.30 7.94
N LEU A 491 -9.99 -2.31 7.74
CA LEU A 491 -11.34 -2.51 7.24
C LEU A 491 -11.59 -1.55 6.07
N MET A 492 -12.36 -2.01 5.10
CA MET A 492 -12.66 -1.27 3.88
C MET A 492 -14.17 -1.06 3.72
N SER A 493 -14.58 0.17 3.43
CA SER A 493 -15.95 0.51 3.07
C SER A 493 -16.13 0.63 1.56
N SER A 494 -17.35 0.45 1.09
CA SER A 494 -17.76 0.73 -0.30
C SER A 494 -17.03 -0.07 -1.37
N HIS A 495 -16.54 -1.29 -1.04
CA HIS A 495 -16.06 -2.23 -2.04
C HIS A 495 -17.24 -2.71 -2.90
N PRO A 496 -17.05 -2.95 -4.22
CA PRO A 496 -18.06 -3.63 -5.04
C PRO A 496 -18.57 -4.90 -4.36
N GLY A 497 -19.88 -5.11 -4.36
CA GLY A 497 -20.56 -6.18 -3.63
C GLY A 497 -20.97 -5.84 -2.19
N CYS A 498 -20.53 -4.69 -1.64
CA CYS A 498 -20.89 -4.26 -0.29
C CYS A 498 -22.14 -3.37 -0.33
N THR A 499 -23.25 -3.84 0.21
CA THR A 499 -24.49 -3.07 0.40
C THR A 499 -24.45 -2.27 1.69
N LEU A 500 -25.39 -1.35 1.85
CA LEU A 500 -25.54 -0.59 3.10
C LEU A 500 -25.87 -1.53 4.29
N SER A 501 -26.63 -2.60 4.06
CA SER A 501 -26.94 -3.62 5.08
C SER A 501 -25.69 -4.37 5.54
N ASP A 502 -24.79 -4.72 4.62
CA ASP A 502 -23.52 -5.36 4.95
C ASP A 502 -22.62 -4.44 5.81
N ALA A 503 -22.65 -3.13 5.52
CA ALA A 503 -21.92 -2.14 6.31
C ALA A 503 -22.50 -1.99 7.74
N VAL A 504 -23.82 -2.13 7.91
CA VAL A 504 -24.47 -2.18 9.23
C VAL A 504 -24.02 -3.42 10.00
N GLU A 505 -23.99 -4.59 9.36
CA GLU A 505 -23.50 -5.84 10.00
C GLU A 505 -22.07 -5.70 10.48
N LEU A 506 -21.19 -5.07 9.69
CA LEU A 506 -19.83 -4.78 10.10
C LEU A 506 -19.77 -3.83 11.30
N ALA A 507 -20.62 -2.80 11.33
CA ALA A 507 -20.71 -1.88 12.47
C ALA A 507 -21.18 -2.58 13.75
N GLU A 508 -22.19 -3.47 13.66
CA GLU A 508 -22.64 -4.31 14.79
C GLU A 508 -21.50 -5.21 15.33
N PHE A 509 -20.77 -5.86 14.42
CA PHE A 509 -19.61 -6.67 14.82
C PHE A 509 -18.57 -5.84 15.59
N LEU A 510 -18.23 -4.66 15.08
CA LEU A 510 -17.26 -3.76 15.72
C LEU A 510 -17.76 -3.30 17.08
N HIS A 511 -19.03 -2.92 17.20
CA HIS A 511 -19.65 -2.49 18.43
C HIS A 511 -19.65 -3.61 19.50
N LYS A 512 -20.07 -4.81 19.12
CA LYS A 512 -20.10 -5.98 20.01
C LYS A 512 -18.73 -6.30 20.60
N ASN A 513 -17.66 -6.01 19.84
CA ASN A 513 -16.28 -6.26 20.28
C ASN A 513 -15.59 -5.03 20.89
N GLY A 514 -16.35 -3.95 21.16
CA GLY A 514 -15.84 -2.73 21.79
C GLY A 514 -14.77 -1.99 20.97
N ARG A 515 -14.80 -2.11 19.64
CA ARG A 515 -13.80 -1.55 18.73
C ARG A 515 -14.40 -0.48 17.85
N THR A 516 -13.70 0.64 17.74
CA THR A 516 -13.98 1.68 16.74
C THR A 516 -12.67 1.95 16.01
N PRO A 517 -12.58 1.63 14.72
CA PRO A 517 -11.37 1.90 13.95
C PRO A 517 -11.07 3.40 13.93
N GLU A 518 -9.83 3.78 14.21
CA GLU A 518 -9.39 5.18 14.08
C GLU A 518 -9.25 5.54 12.59
N GLN A 519 -8.75 4.61 11.79
CA GLN A 519 -8.58 4.76 10.35
C GLN A 519 -9.50 3.79 9.61
N VAL A 520 -10.23 4.30 8.65
CA VAL A 520 -11.08 3.54 7.73
C VAL A 520 -10.60 3.83 6.32
N GLN A 521 -10.47 2.77 5.53
CA GLN A 521 -10.17 2.88 4.11
C GLN A 521 -11.46 2.75 3.30
N ASP A 522 -11.72 3.70 2.41
CA ASP A 522 -12.72 3.50 1.37
C ASP A 522 -12.06 2.74 0.22
N PHE A 523 -12.83 1.91 -0.47
CA PHE A 523 -12.35 1.28 -1.69
C PHE A 523 -11.86 2.34 -2.68
N TYR A 524 -10.63 2.16 -3.16
CA TYR A 524 -9.99 3.06 -4.10
C TYR A 524 -9.87 2.36 -5.46
N PRO A 525 -10.65 2.76 -6.48
CA PRO A 525 -10.58 2.13 -7.80
C PRO A 525 -9.19 2.36 -8.44
N THR A 526 -8.36 1.33 -8.40
CA THR A 526 -7.01 1.36 -8.97
C THR A 526 -7.01 0.64 -10.30
N PRO A 527 -6.50 1.25 -11.38
CA PRO A 527 -6.49 0.63 -12.72
C PRO A 527 -5.87 -0.77 -12.72
N GLY A 528 -6.38 -1.67 -13.55
CA GLY A 528 -5.89 -3.04 -13.71
C GLY A 528 -6.33 -4.04 -12.64
N THR A 529 -7.11 -3.64 -11.62
CA THR A 529 -7.63 -4.54 -10.60
C THR A 529 -9.02 -5.08 -10.96
N LEU A 530 -9.30 -6.34 -10.58
CA LEU A 530 -10.62 -6.94 -10.79
C LEU A 530 -11.73 -6.15 -10.09
N SER A 531 -11.47 -5.65 -8.89
CA SER A 531 -12.45 -4.83 -8.15
C SER A 531 -12.73 -3.49 -8.84
N THR A 532 -11.77 -2.92 -9.55
CA THR A 532 -12.01 -1.70 -10.35
C THR A 532 -12.87 -2.00 -11.57
N CYS A 533 -12.70 -3.17 -12.18
CA CYS A 533 -13.61 -3.65 -13.22
C CYS A 533 -15.04 -3.78 -12.68
N MET A 534 -15.24 -4.47 -11.57
CA MET A 534 -16.54 -4.58 -10.90
C MET A 534 -17.13 -3.20 -10.59
N TYR A 535 -16.32 -2.27 -10.06
CA TYR A 535 -16.74 -0.92 -9.73
C TYR A 535 -17.25 -0.15 -10.95
N TYR A 536 -16.52 -0.21 -12.07
CA TYR A 536 -16.89 0.50 -13.29
C TYR A 536 -18.08 -0.14 -13.99
N THR A 537 -18.03 -1.46 -14.17
CA THR A 537 -19.00 -2.18 -14.99
C THR A 537 -20.26 -2.59 -14.25
N GLY A 538 -20.15 -2.93 -12.96
CA GLY A 538 -21.17 -3.69 -12.22
C GLY A 538 -21.17 -5.17 -12.59
N ILE A 539 -20.06 -5.69 -13.15
CA ILE A 539 -19.91 -7.08 -13.60
C ILE A 539 -18.64 -7.67 -12.97
N ASP A 540 -18.74 -8.86 -12.42
CA ASP A 540 -17.57 -9.62 -12.00
C ASP A 540 -16.88 -10.24 -13.23
N PRO A 541 -15.65 -9.86 -13.56
CA PRO A 541 -14.98 -10.37 -14.75
C PRO A 541 -14.61 -11.87 -14.64
N ARG A 542 -14.70 -12.47 -13.45
CA ARG A 542 -14.36 -13.88 -13.23
C ARG A 542 -15.39 -14.84 -13.82
N ASP A 543 -16.68 -14.48 -13.76
CA ASP A 543 -17.81 -15.30 -14.18
C ASP A 543 -18.90 -14.55 -14.95
N MET A 544 -18.72 -13.24 -15.16
CA MET A 544 -19.64 -12.31 -15.82
C MET A 544 -20.96 -12.09 -15.08
N SER A 545 -21.03 -12.39 -13.78
CA SER A 545 -22.21 -12.12 -12.95
C SER A 545 -22.33 -10.64 -12.59
N GLU A 546 -23.55 -10.19 -12.30
CA GLU A 546 -23.83 -8.83 -11.86
C GLU A 546 -23.33 -8.61 -10.42
N VAL A 547 -22.76 -7.44 -10.17
CA VAL A 547 -22.24 -7.00 -8.86
C VAL A 547 -22.86 -5.68 -8.46
N TYR A 548 -23.40 -5.63 -7.25
CA TYR A 548 -23.86 -4.38 -6.65
C TYR A 548 -22.67 -3.40 -6.47
N VAL A 549 -22.91 -2.14 -6.76
CA VAL A 549 -21.91 -1.07 -6.56
C VAL A 549 -22.55 0.14 -5.94
N ALA A 550 -22.13 0.52 -4.75
CA ALA A 550 -22.51 1.79 -4.11
C ALA A 550 -21.95 2.97 -4.94
N ARG A 551 -22.79 3.55 -5.81
CA ARG A 551 -22.39 4.66 -6.69
C ARG A 551 -22.71 6.02 -6.08
N ASP A 552 -23.79 6.09 -5.30
CA ASP A 552 -24.20 7.34 -4.66
C ASP A 552 -23.14 7.79 -3.64
N PRO A 553 -22.63 9.03 -3.75
CA PRO A 553 -21.70 9.60 -2.78
C PRO A 553 -22.23 9.61 -1.34
N LYS A 554 -23.54 9.73 -1.17
CA LYS A 554 -24.20 9.72 0.14
C LYS A 554 -24.16 8.34 0.76
N GLU A 555 -24.48 7.29 -0.01
CA GLU A 555 -24.37 5.90 0.45
C GLU A 555 -22.93 5.55 0.85
N LYS A 556 -21.94 5.93 0.04
CA LYS A 556 -20.51 5.76 0.40
C LYS A 556 -20.17 6.45 1.71
N ALA A 557 -20.67 7.67 1.91
CA ALA A 557 -20.47 8.41 3.16
C ALA A 557 -21.15 7.72 4.36
N MET A 558 -22.33 7.11 4.17
CA MET A 558 -23.03 6.33 5.18
C MET A 558 -22.28 5.04 5.52
N GLN A 559 -21.84 4.25 4.54
CA GLN A 559 -21.03 3.05 4.76
C GLN A 559 -19.74 3.37 5.55
N ARG A 560 -19.06 4.45 5.19
CA ARG A 560 -17.89 4.93 5.93
C ARG A 560 -18.23 5.40 7.35
N ALA A 561 -19.36 6.10 7.53
CA ALA A 561 -19.81 6.59 8.83
C ALA A 561 -20.11 5.44 9.80
N LEU A 562 -20.68 4.35 9.32
CA LEU A 562 -20.98 3.14 10.08
C LEU A 562 -19.71 2.52 10.69
N LEU A 563 -18.58 2.52 9.98
CA LEU A 563 -17.29 2.07 10.53
C LEU A 563 -16.76 2.99 11.65
N GLN A 564 -17.20 4.24 11.69
CA GLN A 564 -16.84 5.25 12.69
C GLN A 564 -18.05 5.73 13.50
N TRP A 565 -19.03 4.86 13.72
CA TRP A 565 -20.32 5.12 14.32
C TRP A 565 -20.27 5.91 15.65
N SER A 566 -19.20 5.75 16.42
CA SER A 566 -19.04 6.42 17.71
C SER A 566 -18.64 7.91 17.61
N ARG A 567 -18.26 8.40 16.41
CA ARG A 567 -17.85 9.78 16.20
C ARG A 567 -19.08 10.70 16.12
N PRO A 568 -19.17 11.75 16.97
CA PRO A 568 -20.33 12.65 16.99
C PRO A 568 -20.67 13.30 15.65
N GLU A 569 -19.65 13.65 14.87
CA GLU A 569 -19.79 14.25 13.54
C GLU A 569 -20.35 13.31 12.47
N LYS A 570 -20.32 12.00 12.72
CA LYS A 570 -20.85 10.98 11.81
C LYS A 570 -22.28 10.57 12.13
N ARG A 571 -22.80 10.98 13.28
CA ARG A 571 -24.09 10.52 13.82
C ARG A 571 -25.26 10.64 12.85
N ALA A 572 -25.38 11.77 12.14
CA ALA A 572 -26.50 12.00 11.20
C ALA A 572 -26.53 10.94 10.09
N LEU A 573 -25.38 10.66 9.49
CA LEU A 573 -25.24 9.63 8.45
C LEU A 573 -25.48 8.21 9.00
N VAL A 574 -25.11 7.94 10.25
CA VAL A 574 -25.36 6.63 10.88
C VAL A 574 -26.86 6.44 11.15
N VAL A 575 -27.57 7.48 11.65
CA VAL A 575 -29.03 7.41 11.84
C VAL A 575 -29.71 7.12 10.51
N GLU A 576 -29.40 7.89 9.48
CA GLU A 576 -29.97 7.74 8.15
C GLU A 576 -29.70 6.35 7.56
N ALA A 577 -28.48 5.84 7.69
CA ALA A 577 -28.15 4.48 7.26
C ALA A 577 -28.98 3.40 7.98
N LEU A 578 -29.21 3.57 9.28
CA LEU A 578 -30.02 2.64 10.07
C LEU A 578 -31.53 2.73 9.72
N GLU A 579 -32.01 3.91 9.36
CA GLU A 579 -33.38 4.12 8.87
C GLU A 579 -33.61 3.48 7.49
N GLU A 580 -32.69 3.75 6.54
CA GLU A 580 -32.75 3.19 5.17
C GLU A 580 -32.65 1.65 5.16
N THR A 581 -31.91 1.07 6.07
CA THR A 581 -31.77 -0.39 6.20
C THR A 581 -32.84 -1.04 7.10
N GLY A 582 -33.76 -0.24 7.67
CA GLY A 582 -34.76 -0.75 8.61
C GLY A 582 -34.20 -1.20 9.96
N ARG A 583 -32.96 -0.80 10.30
CA ARG A 583 -32.27 -1.21 11.53
C ARG A 583 -32.35 -0.16 12.63
N THR A 584 -33.51 0.47 12.78
CA THR A 584 -33.76 1.42 13.87
C THR A 584 -33.71 0.79 15.27
N ASP A 585 -33.76 -0.55 15.36
CA ASP A 585 -33.48 -1.31 16.60
C ASP A 585 -32.07 -1.08 17.16
N LEU A 586 -31.15 -0.58 16.37
CA LEU A 586 -29.79 -0.22 16.78
C LEU A 586 -29.65 1.24 17.26
N ILE A 587 -30.77 1.99 17.30
CA ILE A 587 -30.87 3.32 17.90
C ILE A 587 -31.63 3.21 19.23
N GLY A 588 -30.92 3.28 20.35
CA GLY A 588 -31.56 3.06 21.64
C GLY A 588 -30.61 3.09 22.82
N TYR A 589 -31.09 2.59 23.96
CA TYR A 589 -30.32 2.57 25.20
C TYR A 589 -29.78 1.19 25.55
N GLU A 590 -30.18 0.15 24.82
CA GLU A 590 -29.70 -1.21 24.99
C GLU A 590 -28.25 -1.37 24.61
N LYS A 591 -27.59 -2.40 25.16
CA LYS A 591 -26.16 -2.69 24.92
C LYS A 591 -25.84 -2.98 23.43
N LYS A 592 -26.83 -3.47 22.67
CA LYS A 592 -26.67 -3.75 21.22
C LYS A 592 -26.69 -2.48 20.37
N CYS A 593 -27.25 -1.35 20.89
CA CYS A 593 -27.48 -0.15 20.10
C CYS A 593 -26.17 0.58 19.79
N LEU A 594 -25.97 0.94 18.52
CA LEU A 594 -24.80 1.66 18.04
C LEU A 594 -24.80 3.10 18.56
N ILE A 595 -25.94 3.74 18.58
CA ILE A 595 -26.10 5.15 18.98
C ILE A 595 -27.27 5.33 19.95
N ARG A 596 -27.14 6.33 20.82
CA ARG A 596 -28.20 6.73 21.74
C ARG A 596 -29.09 7.79 21.10
N PRO A 597 -30.42 7.73 21.31
CA PRO A 597 -31.31 8.76 20.85
C PRO A 597 -31.01 10.12 21.49
N ARG A 598 -31.22 11.19 20.74
CA ARG A 598 -31.26 12.57 21.29
C ARG A 598 -32.64 12.87 21.85
N LYS A 599 -32.71 13.88 22.72
CA LYS A 599 -34.01 14.33 23.30
C LYS A 599 -34.92 14.79 22.17
N GLY A 600 -36.11 14.19 22.06
CA GLY A 600 -37.11 14.49 21.04
C GLY A 600 -37.06 13.60 19.78
N GLU A 601 -36.09 12.68 19.68
CA GLU A 601 -36.08 11.67 18.60
C GLU A 601 -37.06 10.51 18.92
N PRO A 602 -37.69 9.89 17.90
CA PRO A 602 -38.76 8.89 18.09
C PRO A 602 -38.26 7.51 18.49
N TYR A 603 -36.96 7.36 18.80
CA TYR A 603 -36.33 6.07 19.08
C TYR A 603 -36.26 5.79 20.57
N GLY A 604 -36.71 4.61 20.98
CA GLY A 604 -36.56 4.00 22.31
C GLY A 604 -36.81 4.94 23.48
N GLN A 605 -37.56 4.49 24.47
CA GLN A 605 -37.69 5.26 25.70
C GLN A 605 -36.47 5.04 26.59
N PRO A 606 -35.95 6.06 27.30
CA PRO A 606 -34.88 5.87 28.26
C PRO A 606 -35.33 4.86 29.34
N PRO A 607 -34.44 3.97 29.80
CA PRO A 607 -34.83 3.06 30.88
C PRO A 607 -35.34 3.87 32.08
N VAL A 608 -36.51 3.48 32.58
CA VAL A 608 -37.11 4.08 33.77
C VAL A 608 -36.04 3.94 34.87
N LYS A 609 -35.54 5.05 35.37
CA LYS A 609 -34.66 5.01 36.54
C LYS A 609 -35.45 4.36 37.66
N PRO A 610 -34.98 3.30 38.31
CA PRO A 610 -35.60 2.79 39.54
C PRO A 610 -35.73 3.99 40.48
N GLU A 611 -36.98 4.21 40.95
CA GLU A 611 -37.21 5.22 41.99
C GLU A 611 -36.22 4.97 43.12
N LYS A 612 -35.44 5.99 43.42
CA LYS A 612 -34.61 5.92 44.60
C LYS A 612 -35.51 5.64 45.78
N PRO A 613 -35.30 4.57 46.58
CA PRO A 613 -36.08 4.36 47.77
C PRO A 613 -36.06 5.65 48.59
N GLU A 614 -37.25 6.14 48.94
CA GLU A 614 -37.43 7.35 49.76
C GLU A 614 -36.53 7.16 51.00
N ARG A 615 -35.65 8.11 51.20
CA ARG A 615 -34.88 8.14 52.43
C ARG A 615 -35.87 8.29 53.58
N PRO A 616 -35.89 7.37 54.57
CA PRO A 616 -36.78 7.53 55.74
C PRO A 616 -36.51 8.89 56.38
N GLU A 617 -37.60 9.62 56.63
CA GLU A 617 -37.55 10.92 57.29
C GLU A 617 -36.75 10.83 58.59
N ARG A 618 -35.71 11.62 58.65
CA ARG A 618 -34.93 11.75 59.90
C ARG A 618 -35.82 12.40 60.95
N GLN A 619 -36.30 11.60 61.95
CA GLN A 619 -36.93 12.19 63.14
C GLN A 619 -36.04 13.23 63.79
N PRO A 620 -36.60 14.36 64.28
CA PRO A 620 -35.84 15.44 64.87
C PRO A 620 -35.21 14.96 66.19
N ARG A 621 -33.91 15.07 66.30
CA ARG A 621 -33.15 14.78 67.53
C ARG A 621 -33.65 15.76 68.62
N ARG A 622 -34.23 15.20 69.72
CA ARG A 622 -34.51 15.93 70.95
C ARG A 622 -33.20 16.57 71.51
N LYS A 623 -33.29 17.86 71.72
CA LYS A 623 -32.30 18.64 72.48
C LYS A 623 -32.22 18.08 73.91
N LYS A 624 -31.06 17.59 74.32
CA LYS A 624 -30.72 17.41 75.73
C LYS A 624 -30.12 18.72 76.25
N GLU A 625 -30.73 19.22 77.28
CA GLU A 625 -30.28 20.42 78.01
C GLU A 625 -28.95 20.17 78.68
N ALA A 626 -28.09 21.18 78.67
CA ALA A 626 -26.75 21.18 79.25
C ALA A 626 -26.85 21.54 80.71
N SER A 627 -26.19 20.76 81.54
CA SER A 627 -25.73 21.25 82.87
C SER A 627 -24.20 21.43 82.81
N GLY A 628 -23.80 22.64 83.24
CA GLY A 628 -22.45 23.12 83.10
C GLY A 628 -21.44 22.43 83.99
N ASN A 629 -20.21 22.52 83.55
CA ASN A 629 -19.11 22.82 84.49
C ASN A 629 -17.94 23.46 83.74
N ARG A 630 -17.35 24.44 84.46
CA ARG A 630 -16.24 25.28 83.99
C ARG A 630 -14.90 24.53 84.03
N GLY A 631 -14.12 24.69 82.99
CA GLY A 631 -12.70 24.30 83.02
C GLY A 631 -11.92 25.06 81.89
N ARG A 632 -11.07 25.95 82.34
CA ARG A 632 -10.17 26.81 81.52
C ARG A 632 -9.13 25.99 80.74
N ARG A 633 -8.77 26.51 79.59
CA ARG A 633 -7.43 26.62 78.96
C ARG A 633 -7.29 26.00 77.58
N GLY A 634 -6.68 26.78 76.65
CA GLY A 634 -5.88 26.32 75.56
C GLY A 634 -6.41 26.61 74.15
N THR A 635 -6.07 27.77 73.61
CA THR A 635 -6.12 28.09 72.17
C THR A 635 -5.18 27.18 71.37
N PRO A 636 -5.57 26.58 70.28
CA PRO A 636 -4.63 26.16 69.26
C PRO A 636 -4.77 27.00 67.98
N ALA A 637 -3.63 27.25 67.44
CA ALA A 637 -3.32 28.09 66.29
C ALA A 637 -4.07 27.75 64.99
N ALA A 638 -4.31 28.78 64.21
CA ALA A 638 -4.87 28.70 62.87
C ALA A 638 -3.96 27.97 61.89
N LYS A 639 -4.53 27.12 61.06
CA LYS A 639 -3.84 26.52 59.91
C LYS A 639 -3.82 27.53 58.75
N PRO A 640 -2.68 27.66 58.03
CA PRO A 640 -2.58 28.56 56.88
C PRO A 640 -3.29 27.99 55.65
N PRO A 641 -3.72 28.85 54.67
CA PRO A 641 -4.45 28.43 53.48
C PRO A 641 -3.54 27.73 52.49
N ALA A 642 -4.09 26.71 51.82
CA ALA A 642 -3.41 25.92 50.81
C ALA A 642 -2.91 26.75 49.61
N GLN A 643 -1.61 26.74 49.40
CA GLN A 643 -0.98 27.33 48.21
C GLN A 643 -1.37 26.56 46.93
N LYS A 644 -1.88 27.30 45.94
CA LYS A 644 -2.04 26.80 44.55
C LYS A 644 -0.64 26.56 43.96
N GLY A 645 -0.32 25.30 43.73
CA GLY A 645 0.94 24.89 43.13
C GLY A 645 1.10 25.45 41.72
N LYS A 646 2.20 26.16 41.48
CA LYS A 646 2.62 26.60 40.14
C LYS A 646 3.10 25.39 39.34
N MET A 647 2.51 25.14 38.16
CA MET A 647 2.95 24.13 37.19
C MET A 647 4.35 24.41 36.69
N SER A 648 5.18 23.38 36.63
CA SER A 648 6.56 23.43 36.14
C SER A 648 6.65 23.80 34.65
N PRO A 649 7.77 24.38 34.15
CA PRO A 649 7.94 24.84 32.78
C PRO A 649 7.76 23.78 31.70
N ARG A 650 7.97 22.48 32.00
CA ARG A 650 7.81 21.38 31.05
C ARG A 650 6.35 21.09 30.64
N LYS A 651 5.37 21.45 31.46
CA LYS A 651 3.94 21.28 31.09
C LYS A 651 3.38 22.44 30.26
N LYS A 652 4.01 23.61 30.27
CA LYS A 652 3.59 24.72 29.41
C LYS A 652 3.98 24.56 27.94
N ALA A 653 5.10 23.87 27.66
CA ALA A 653 5.54 23.61 26.26
C ALA A 653 4.64 22.60 25.52
N ALA A 654 4.07 21.63 26.24
CA ALA A 654 3.17 20.65 25.62
C ALA A 654 1.78 21.22 25.25
N PHE A 655 1.32 22.28 25.93
CA PHE A 655 0.04 22.92 25.63
C PHE A 655 0.12 23.97 24.51
N ALA A 656 1.29 24.56 24.28
CA ALA A 656 1.51 25.51 23.19
C ALA A 656 1.63 24.82 21.82
N LYS A 657 2.17 23.58 21.79
CA LYS A 657 2.31 22.79 20.55
C LYS A 657 0.96 22.28 19.98
N LYS A 658 -0.08 22.19 20.80
CA LYS A 658 -1.42 21.77 20.37
C LYS A 658 -2.31 22.89 19.81
N ARG A 659 -1.85 24.15 19.82
CA ARG A 659 -2.63 25.30 19.36
C ARG A 659 -2.22 25.83 17.99
N ASN A 660 -1.11 25.33 17.42
CA ASN A 660 -0.63 25.68 16.08
C ASN A 660 -0.84 24.57 15.03
N GLU A 661 -1.54 23.50 15.40
CA GLU A 661 -1.98 22.45 14.46
C GLU A 661 -3.51 22.43 14.39
N LYS A 662 -4.07 23.48 13.80
CA LYS A 662 -5.43 23.48 13.25
C LYS A 662 -5.41 24.13 11.87
#